data_62d6f867e3e22d3c5aba302bae661b9a
#
_entry.id   62d6f867e3e22d3c5aba302bae661b9a
#
_cell.length_a   1.000
_cell.length_b   1.000
_cell.length_c   1.000
_cell.angle_alpha   90.00
_cell.angle_beta   90.00
_cell.angle_gamma   90.00
#
_symmetry.space_group_name_H-M   'P 1'
#
loop_
_entity.id
_entity.type
_entity.pdbx_description
1 polymer ?
#
loop_
_entity_poly.entity_id
_entity_poly.type
_entity_poly.pdbx_seq_one_letter_code
_entity_poly.pdbx_strand_id
1 'polypeptide(L)'
;MRYTTLVILPLLTLAGAAEPAPNGVDAFIENHCVECHDSDVKKGGLDLTALTFDLADRTHFDTWVKVHDAVADGEMPPKKKPRPEANTAADFVATLDKSLHETSATLQNTQGRTLARRLNRIEYENTVQELLKIDLPLAGLLPEDTPMHGFDTVAEGLRFSQLQIEKYLEAADAALDAAVDLRVPVELKKERFSYKDQKSIQENLALPDDPPADPKTKYQRKRQVFRSIDDALVMFTDADYMLGLSQFKMIRGGIYRIRVSAYGYQSEGAPVTLRLYANDYKVGKRLLGTWDMTADTPREVEVVARLDRSEHLLVLPFSVGYDAEGRRVSDIDTTKQFEGRGLAVQWVEIEGPLEAKQWPSPSVAAVFGEVPVVKLDPKQIKNHWDGEKAIGYDVQPADAAVSLESLIESFATRAFRRPLEPGEADRFVALAKTSLNEGASFVEATKLSLRAVLTAPQFLLFDEISGPQLSDYALASRLSYFLWSTLPDEELMRLAAEKTLSQPDVLRVQVQRLLADSRSSAFVKHFAGQWLDLRSIDATSPDLTLYPEFDEMLKLAMVGETEAFFTEVLQKDLPVTNFIQSDFLTLNARVARHYGIGSDVAKDERFVRVNLPADSVRGGLLTQASILKVTANGTVSSPVLRGAWVMKRLLGEPPPPPPPGIPGIEPDIRGASTIREILAKHRTAENCVGCHLKIDAPGFALENFDVIGGWRDRYRSKENGEKPDTKVENRGVWQYKLSLPVDASGQLADGRNFTDIREFKKLLLETPRSVERCLAEKLLTYGTGAAPTYADRRAVADIVTKVEKQGDGLKTLVTELILSDTFRGK
;
A
#
# COMPACT_ATOMS: atom_id res chain seq x y z
N MET A 1 27.76 -43.04 -37.32
CA MET A 1 28.44 -43.02 -36.02
C MET A 1 29.70 -42.18 -36.14
N ARG A 2 29.65 -40.96 -35.65
CA ARG A 2 30.84 -40.12 -35.42
C ARG A 2 30.70 -39.59 -33.99
N TYR A 3 31.60 -40.06 -33.13
CA TYR A 3 31.71 -39.62 -31.75
C TYR A 3 32.40 -38.26 -31.70
N THR A 4 31.70 -37.20 -31.25
CA THR A 4 32.31 -35.90 -30.96
C THR A 4 32.70 -35.94 -29.52
N THR A 5 33.99 -35.96 -29.26
CA THR A 5 34.56 -35.93 -27.93
C THR A 5 34.40 -34.52 -27.34
N LEU A 6 33.59 -34.41 -26.32
CA LEU A 6 33.41 -33.18 -25.55
C LEU A 6 34.64 -32.99 -24.65
N VAL A 7 35.48 -32.04 -24.97
CA VAL A 7 36.59 -31.62 -24.08
C VAL A 7 36.02 -30.72 -23.01
N ILE A 8 35.86 -31.25 -21.81
CA ILE A 8 35.57 -30.46 -20.60
C ILE A 8 36.89 -29.80 -20.18
N LEU A 9 37.03 -28.48 -20.46
CA LEU A 9 38.04 -27.66 -19.83
C LEU A 9 37.67 -27.47 -18.35
N PRO A 10 38.53 -27.76 -17.38
CA PRO A 10 38.29 -27.41 -15.99
C PRO A 10 38.34 -25.88 -15.86
N LEU A 11 37.25 -25.28 -15.42
CA LEU A 11 37.29 -23.93 -14.87
C LEU A 11 38.20 -23.96 -13.63
N LEU A 12 39.43 -23.50 -13.79
CA LEU A 12 40.27 -23.13 -12.68
C LEU A 12 39.63 -21.91 -12.02
N THR A 13 38.90 -22.13 -10.90
CA THR A 13 38.58 -21.05 -9.96
C THR A 13 39.92 -20.57 -9.42
N LEU A 14 40.42 -19.44 -9.90
CA LEU A 14 41.41 -18.64 -9.21
C LEU A 14 40.79 -18.28 -7.85
N ALA A 15 41.10 -19.03 -6.80
CA ALA A 15 40.99 -18.56 -5.44
C ALA A 15 41.93 -17.36 -5.34
N GLY A 16 41.41 -16.16 -5.43
CA GLY A 16 42.14 -14.93 -5.17
C GLY A 16 42.68 -15.02 -3.74
N ALA A 17 43.96 -14.86 -3.58
CA ALA A 17 44.52 -14.69 -2.26
C ALA A 17 43.86 -13.45 -1.63
N ALA A 18 43.38 -13.58 -0.36
CA ALA A 18 42.79 -12.45 0.35
C ALA A 18 43.77 -11.28 0.31
N GLU A 19 43.35 -10.11 -0.09
CA GLU A 19 44.16 -8.93 -0.09
C GLU A 19 44.55 -8.59 1.39
N PRO A 20 45.76 -8.16 1.64
CA PRO A 20 46.12 -7.70 2.99
C PRO A 20 45.27 -6.47 3.34
N ALA A 21 44.84 -6.40 4.60
CA ALA A 21 44.11 -5.24 5.08
C ALA A 21 44.91 -3.94 4.85
N PRO A 22 44.25 -2.81 4.54
CA PRO A 22 44.94 -1.54 4.40
C PRO A 22 45.75 -1.17 5.63
N ASN A 23 46.83 -0.40 5.42
CA ASN A 23 47.73 0.01 6.51
C ASN A 23 46.97 0.61 7.69
N GLY A 24 47.21 0.09 8.88
CA GLY A 24 46.61 0.55 10.15
C GLY A 24 45.34 -0.17 10.57
N VAL A 25 44.65 -0.91 9.67
CA VAL A 25 43.45 -1.65 10.04
C VAL A 25 43.74 -2.79 11.01
N ASP A 26 44.72 -3.65 10.70
CA ASP A 26 45.09 -4.77 11.54
C ASP A 26 45.61 -4.29 12.91
N ALA A 27 46.45 -3.25 12.92
CA ALA A 27 47.01 -2.68 14.16
C ALA A 27 45.88 -2.08 15.06
N PHE A 28 44.86 -1.45 14.44
CA PHE A 28 43.69 -0.95 15.20
C PHE A 28 42.89 -2.10 15.83
N ILE A 29 42.64 -3.14 15.07
CA ILE A 29 41.89 -4.33 15.53
C ILE A 29 42.65 -4.99 16.68
N GLU A 30 43.98 -5.20 16.51
CA GLU A 30 44.81 -5.84 17.54
C GLU A 30 44.85 -5.03 18.85
N ASN A 31 44.98 -3.70 18.75
CA ASN A 31 45.13 -2.84 19.93
C ASN A 31 43.79 -2.54 20.65
N HIS A 32 42.66 -2.57 19.97
CA HIS A 32 41.43 -2.04 20.53
C HIS A 32 40.24 -3.02 20.51
N CYS A 33 40.33 -4.16 19.77
CA CYS A 33 39.16 -5.03 19.54
C CYS A 33 39.38 -6.47 20.03
N VAL A 34 40.59 -7.03 19.85
CA VAL A 34 40.89 -8.46 20.05
C VAL A 34 40.67 -8.91 21.50
N GLU A 35 40.92 -8.05 22.52
CA GLU A 35 40.65 -8.40 23.94
C GLU A 35 39.25 -8.99 24.17
N CYS A 36 38.25 -8.62 23.35
CA CYS A 36 36.88 -9.07 23.47
C CYS A 36 36.39 -9.91 22.26
N HIS A 37 37.05 -9.78 21.12
CA HIS A 37 36.64 -10.41 19.85
C HIS A 37 37.73 -11.32 19.28
N ASP A 38 38.36 -12.14 20.13
CA ASP A 38 39.29 -13.20 19.76
C ASP A 38 38.58 -14.57 19.68
N SER A 39 39.36 -15.61 19.38
CA SER A 39 38.89 -16.99 19.30
C SER A 39 38.35 -17.56 20.63
N ASP A 40 38.78 -17.03 21.79
CA ASP A 40 38.45 -17.54 23.11
C ASP A 40 37.23 -16.84 23.72
N VAL A 41 37.13 -15.52 23.58
CA VAL A 41 36.08 -14.70 24.22
C VAL A 41 34.84 -14.56 23.31
N LYS A 42 35.02 -14.33 22.02
CA LYS A 42 33.96 -14.19 20.98
C LYS A 42 32.75 -13.38 21.43
N LYS A 43 32.97 -12.24 22.06
CA LYS A 43 31.87 -11.45 22.60
C LYS A 43 30.90 -11.06 21.48
N GLY A 44 29.61 -11.30 21.66
CA GLY A 44 28.59 -11.13 20.61
C GLY A 44 28.70 -12.15 19.46
N GLY A 45 29.47 -13.24 19.63
CA GLY A 45 29.66 -14.27 18.59
C GLY A 45 30.67 -13.88 17.51
N LEU A 46 31.39 -12.75 17.68
CA LEU A 46 32.32 -12.19 16.69
C LEU A 46 33.78 -12.52 17.05
N ASP A 47 34.50 -13.12 16.12
CA ASP A 47 35.93 -13.39 16.16
C ASP A 47 36.62 -12.60 15.06
N LEU A 48 37.32 -11.53 15.43
CA LEU A 48 38.01 -10.64 14.47
C LEU A 48 39.42 -11.17 14.11
N THR A 49 39.95 -12.10 14.89
CA THR A 49 41.28 -12.73 14.60
C THR A 49 41.19 -13.73 13.44
N ALA A 50 39.96 -14.28 13.21
CA ALA A 50 39.67 -15.19 12.09
C ALA A 50 39.09 -14.44 10.87
N LEU A 51 38.74 -13.15 10.98
CA LEU A 51 38.13 -12.38 9.92
C LEU A 51 39.20 -11.92 8.92
N THR A 52 39.17 -12.48 7.73
CA THR A 52 40.05 -12.06 6.63
C THR A 52 39.53 -10.79 5.96
N PHE A 53 40.46 -9.99 5.38
CA PHE A 53 40.10 -8.79 4.60
C PHE A 53 39.80 -9.19 3.16
N ASP A 54 38.84 -10.12 3.00
CA ASP A 54 38.31 -10.53 1.70
C ASP A 54 36.94 -9.83 1.47
N LEU A 55 36.97 -8.66 0.90
CA LEU A 55 35.77 -7.87 0.62
C LEU A 55 34.97 -8.38 -0.58
N ALA A 56 35.46 -9.38 -1.32
CA ALA A 56 34.71 -10.07 -2.36
C ALA A 56 33.75 -11.12 -1.76
N ASP A 57 34.08 -11.68 -0.60
CA ASP A 57 33.15 -12.52 0.17
C ASP A 57 32.12 -11.67 0.89
N ARG A 58 30.84 -11.91 0.58
CA ARG A 58 29.72 -11.14 1.14
C ARG A 58 29.64 -11.20 2.67
N THR A 59 29.97 -12.34 3.27
CA THR A 59 29.90 -12.52 4.73
C THR A 59 30.96 -11.70 5.42
N HIS A 60 32.16 -11.69 4.85
CA HIS A 60 33.27 -10.87 5.34
C HIS A 60 32.97 -9.38 5.12
N PHE A 61 32.50 -9.01 3.93
CA PHE A 61 32.10 -7.63 3.64
C PHE A 61 31.08 -7.10 4.64
N ASP A 62 29.97 -7.83 4.85
CA ASP A 62 28.91 -7.44 5.80
C ASP A 62 29.41 -7.36 7.25
N THR A 63 30.43 -8.17 7.60
CA THR A 63 31.06 -8.12 8.91
C THR A 63 31.95 -6.87 9.05
N TRP A 64 32.74 -6.55 8.03
CA TRP A 64 33.54 -5.32 8.01
C TRP A 64 32.68 -4.06 8.01
N VAL A 65 31.51 -4.06 7.35
CA VAL A 65 30.55 -2.96 7.47
C VAL A 65 30.09 -2.78 8.91
N LYS A 66 29.74 -3.85 9.62
CA LYS A 66 29.36 -3.77 11.05
C LYS A 66 30.51 -3.25 11.93
N VAL A 67 31.74 -3.65 11.66
CA VAL A 67 32.92 -3.14 12.37
C VAL A 67 33.10 -1.65 12.12
N HIS A 68 33.03 -1.22 10.87
CA HIS A 68 33.07 0.19 10.49
C HIS A 68 31.99 1.00 11.23
N ASP A 69 30.74 0.60 11.14
CA ASP A 69 29.61 1.33 11.71
C ASP A 69 29.70 1.41 13.24
N ALA A 70 30.05 0.31 13.91
CA ALA A 70 30.21 0.29 15.38
C ALA A 70 31.33 1.22 15.90
N VAL A 71 32.41 1.41 15.13
CA VAL A 71 33.47 2.35 15.49
C VAL A 71 33.08 3.78 15.12
N ALA A 72 32.49 3.99 13.95
CA ALA A 72 32.01 5.29 13.45
C ALA A 72 30.96 5.90 14.39
N ASP A 73 29.98 5.08 14.85
CA ASP A 73 28.93 5.51 15.78
C ASP A 73 29.42 5.61 17.25
N GLY A 74 30.69 5.30 17.49
CA GLY A 74 31.24 5.32 18.82
C GLY A 74 30.69 4.25 19.78
N GLU A 75 30.10 3.19 19.27
CA GLU A 75 29.60 2.05 20.06
C GLU A 75 30.75 1.16 20.53
N MET A 76 31.78 1.02 19.69
CA MET A 76 33.00 0.25 19.99
C MET A 76 34.26 1.12 19.93
N PRO A 77 35.22 0.87 20.82
CA PRO A 77 35.13 0.07 22.06
C PRO A 77 34.06 0.61 23.03
N PRO A 78 33.44 -0.24 23.88
CA PRO A 78 32.41 0.20 24.83
C PRO A 78 32.89 1.33 25.76
N LYS A 79 31.98 2.21 26.22
CA LYS A 79 32.31 3.38 27.10
C LYS A 79 33.09 3.02 28.38
N LYS A 80 33.00 1.78 28.86
CA LYS A 80 33.68 1.28 30.04
C LYS A 80 35.11 0.77 29.79
N LYS A 81 35.55 0.74 28.52
CA LYS A 81 36.90 0.27 28.10
C LYS A 81 37.74 1.43 27.60
N PRO A 82 39.09 1.29 27.60
CA PRO A 82 39.98 2.28 26.98
C PRO A 82 39.59 2.51 25.52
N ARG A 83 39.51 3.76 25.14
CA ARG A 83 39.14 4.15 23.76
C ARG A 83 40.37 4.64 23.00
N PRO A 84 40.44 4.39 21.67
CA PRO A 84 41.49 4.97 20.85
C PRO A 84 41.40 6.51 20.87
N GLU A 85 42.49 7.17 20.57
CA GLU A 85 42.53 8.60 20.31
C GLU A 85 41.58 8.92 19.14
N ALA A 86 40.93 10.08 19.22
CA ALA A 86 39.89 10.47 18.23
C ALA A 86 40.40 10.43 16.78
N ASN A 87 41.62 10.89 16.54
CA ASN A 87 42.24 10.86 15.21
C ASN A 87 42.49 9.41 14.74
N THR A 88 42.98 8.53 15.66
CA THR A 88 43.22 7.10 15.31
C THR A 88 41.91 6.39 14.91
N ALA A 89 40.84 6.66 15.66
CA ALA A 89 39.53 6.14 15.31
C ALA A 89 39.01 6.69 13.98
N ALA A 90 39.15 7.99 13.74
CA ALA A 90 38.73 8.64 12.49
C ALA A 90 39.53 8.10 11.28
N ASP A 91 40.84 7.92 11.41
CA ASP A 91 41.67 7.37 10.36
C ASP A 91 41.32 5.90 10.02
N PHE A 92 41.03 5.09 11.04
CA PHE A 92 40.52 3.72 10.85
C PHE A 92 39.19 3.69 10.09
N VAL A 93 38.24 4.50 10.53
CA VAL A 93 36.92 4.59 9.89
C VAL A 93 37.07 5.06 8.44
N ALA A 94 37.84 6.11 8.18
CA ALA A 94 38.04 6.64 6.83
C ALA A 94 38.72 5.63 5.88
N THR A 95 39.71 4.88 6.40
CA THR A 95 40.43 3.85 5.63
C THR A 95 39.50 2.69 5.25
N LEU A 96 38.72 2.22 6.23
CA LEU A 96 37.79 1.12 6.01
C LEU A 96 36.63 1.56 5.11
N ASP A 97 36.05 2.77 5.31
CA ASP A 97 35.01 3.33 4.45
C ASP A 97 35.44 3.41 2.98
N LYS A 98 36.71 3.84 2.73
CA LYS A 98 37.24 3.90 1.36
C LYS A 98 37.23 2.51 0.71
N SER A 99 37.77 1.50 1.37
CA SER A 99 37.89 0.14 0.84
C SER A 99 36.51 -0.51 0.61
N LEU A 100 35.61 -0.37 1.57
CA LEU A 100 34.23 -0.86 1.48
C LEU A 100 33.45 -0.18 0.31
N HIS A 101 33.63 1.14 0.19
CA HIS A 101 32.98 1.89 -0.90
C HIS A 101 33.51 1.48 -2.27
N GLU A 102 34.84 1.43 -2.45
CA GLU A 102 35.48 1.07 -3.73
C GLU A 102 35.08 -0.34 -4.17
N THR A 103 35.05 -1.30 -3.25
CA THR A 103 34.61 -2.67 -3.54
C THR A 103 33.13 -2.72 -3.90
N SER A 104 32.27 -2.08 -3.10
CA SER A 104 30.84 -2.03 -3.37
C SER A 104 30.51 -1.36 -4.71
N ALA A 105 31.18 -0.24 -5.02
CA ALA A 105 31.00 0.45 -6.30
C ALA A 105 31.48 -0.38 -7.49
N THR A 106 32.62 -1.10 -7.33
CA THR A 106 33.15 -2.01 -8.38
C THR A 106 32.17 -3.15 -8.64
N LEU A 107 31.60 -3.74 -7.60
CA LEU A 107 30.60 -4.79 -7.74
C LEU A 107 29.33 -4.27 -8.45
N GLN A 108 28.83 -3.10 -8.08
CA GLN A 108 27.72 -2.46 -8.78
C GLN A 108 28.00 -2.21 -10.26
N ASN A 109 29.19 -1.69 -10.58
CA ASN A 109 29.55 -1.37 -11.96
C ASN A 109 29.75 -2.63 -12.83
N THR A 110 30.16 -3.75 -12.25
CA THR A 110 30.46 -4.98 -12.98
C THR A 110 29.28 -5.94 -13.07
N GLN A 111 28.49 -6.06 -11.99
CA GLN A 111 27.39 -7.02 -11.87
C GLN A 111 26.02 -6.37 -11.98
N GLY A 112 25.93 -5.04 -11.89
CA GLY A 112 24.68 -4.29 -11.75
C GLY A 112 24.17 -4.29 -10.31
N ARG A 113 23.14 -3.47 -10.06
CA ARG A 113 22.48 -3.36 -8.75
C ARG A 113 21.43 -4.43 -8.54
N THR A 114 20.75 -4.81 -9.61
CA THR A 114 19.58 -5.68 -9.56
C THR A 114 19.81 -6.96 -10.32
N LEU A 115 19.29 -8.05 -9.75
CA LEU A 115 18.90 -9.23 -10.52
C LEU A 115 17.69 -8.85 -11.41
N ALA A 116 17.41 -9.66 -12.43
CA ALA A 116 16.20 -9.49 -13.23
C ALA A 116 14.96 -9.44 -12.33
N ARG A 117 14.31 -8.27 -12.28
CA ARG A 117 13.12 -8.02 -11.48
C ARG A 117 11.88 -8.30 -12.30
N ARG A 118 10.93 -9.08 -11.78
CA ARG A 118 9.61 -9.20 -12.40
C ARG A 118 8.64 -8.11 -11.94
N LEU A 119 7.57 -7.91 -12.69
CA LEU A 119 6.42 -7.16 -12.23
C LEU A 119 5.87 -7.81 -10.95
N ASN A 120 5.55 -7.01 -9.94
CA ASN A 120 4.75 -7.49 -8.82
C ASN A 120 3.27 -7.60 -9.24
N ARG A 121 2.42 -8.20 -8.38
CA ARG A 121 1.02 -8.47 -8.74
C ARG A 121 0.21 -7.22 -9.09
N ILE A 122 0.50 -6.08 -8.45
CA ILE A 122 -0.19 -4.79 -8.72
C ILE A 122 0.32 -4.17 -10.02
N GLU A 123 1.63 -4.19 -10.24
CA GLU A 123 2.22 -3.72 -11.49
C GLU A 123 1.74 -4.54 -12.69
N TYR A 124 1.59 -5.87 -12.54
CA TYR A 124 1.01 -6.73 -13.56
C TYR A 124 -0.46 -6.34 -13.85
N GLU A 125 -1.29 -6.23 -12.81
CA GLU A 125 -2.70 -5.81 -12.95
C GLU A 125 -2.81 -4.48 -13.69
N ASN A 126 -2.16 -3.43 -13.19
CA ASN A 126 -2.22 -2.10 -13.78
C ASN A 126 -1.74 -2.08 -15.24
N THR A 127 -0.65 -2.82 -15.52
CA THR A 127 -0.09 -2.92 -16.87
C THR A 127 -1.06 -3.59 -17.83
N VAL A 128 -1.66 -4.72 -17.44
CA VAL A 128 -2.61 -5.46 -18.28
C VAL A 128 -3.90 -4.65 -18.47
N GLN A 129 -4.41 -4.03 -17.41
CA GLN A 129 -5.58 -3.16 -17.50
C GLN A 129 -5.35 -2.01 -18.49
N GLU A 130 -4.18 -1.38 -18.45
CA GLU A 130 -3.86 -0.27 -19.35
C GLU A 130 -3.60 -0.72 -20.79
N LEU A 131 -2.89 -1.84 -21.00
CA LEU A 131 -2.66 -2.42 -22.33
C LEU A 131 -3.95 -2.80 -23.04
N LEU A 132 -4.87 -3.41 -22.30
CA LEU A 132 -6.11 -3.96 -22.84
C LEU A 132 -7.32 -3.02 -22.69
N LYS A 133 -7.13 -1.87 -22.01
CA LYS A 133 -8.22 -0.91 -21.70
C LYS A 133 -9.42 -1.57 -21.01
N ILE A 134 -9.12 -2.38 -19.99
CA ILE A 134 -10.10 -3.08 -19.15
C ILE A 134 -10.01 -2.59 -17.70
N ASP A 135 -11.10 -2.78 -16.96
CA ASP A 135 -11.14 -2.59 -15.51
C ASP A 135 -11.53 -3.94 -14.87
N LEU A 136 -10.53 -4.80 -14.72
CA LEU A 136 -10.70 -6.15 -14.15
C LEU A 136 -9.65 -6.38 -13.06
N PRO A 137 -10.06 -6.67 -11.80
CA PRO A 137 -9.10 -6.93 -10.72
C PRO A 137 -8.40 -8.28 -10.95
N LEU A 138 -7.12 -8.24 -11.30
CA LEU A 138 -6.29 -9.41 -11.60
C LEU A 138 -5.35 -9.78 -10.46
N ALA A 139 -4.96 -8.82 -9.62
CA ALA A 139 -4.02 -9.04 -8.53
C ALA A 139 -4.48 -10.12 -7.53
N GLY A 140 -5.81 -10.24 -7.35
CA GLY A 140 -6.41 -11.29 -6.51
C GLY A 140 -6.27 -12.72 -7.07
N LEU A 141 -5.98 -12.88 -8.36
CA LEU A 141 -5.70 -14.17 -8.99
C LEU A 141 -4.24 -14.60 -8.79
N LEU A 142 -3.34 -13.66 -8.52
CA LEU A 142 -1.91 -13.89 -8.39
C LEU A 142 -1.53 -14.13 -6.92
N PRO A 143 -0.53 -14.99 -6.64
CA PRO A 143 0.03 -15.14 -5.31
C PRO A 143 0.59 -13.83 -4.77
N GLU A 144 0.58 -13.68 -3.45
CA GLU A 144 1.18 -12.51 -2.80
C GLU A 144 2.69 -12.45 -3.02
N ASP A 145 3.20 -11.25 -3.25
CA ASP A 145 4.62 -11.00 -3.37
C ASP A 145 5.26 -10.90 -1.97
N THR A 146 6.46 -11.44 -1.82
CA THR A 146 7.19 -11.38 -0.55
C THR A 146 7.96 -10.06 -0.46
N PRO A 147 7.63 -9.16 0.48
CA PRO A 147 8.39 -7.92 0.65
C PRO A 147 9.81 -8.20 1.14
N MET A 148 10.81 -7.61 0.49
CA MET A 148 12.20 -7.59 0.93
C MET A 148 12.64 -6.14 1.15
N HIS A 149 13.46 -5.90 2.18
CA HIS A 149 13.89 -4.54 2.58
C HIS A 149 12.70 -3.55 2.80
N GLY A 150 11.51 -4.10 3.05
CA GLY A 150 10.27 -3.36 3.30
C GLY A 150 9.40 -3.10 2.08
N PHE A 151 9.77 -3.61 0.88
CA PHE A 151 9.05 -3.37 -0.37
C PHE A 151 8.87 -4.63 -1.22
N ASP A 152 7.71 -4.75 -1.85
CA ASP A 152 7.36 -5.81 -2.80
C ASP A 152 7.87 -5.53 -4.23
N THR A 153 8.63 -4.45 -4.41
CA THR A 153 9.31 -4.12 -5.66
C THR A 153 10.74 -4.68 -5.73
N VAL A 154 11.27 -5.20 -4.61
CA VAL A 154 12.65 -5.67 -4.53
C VAL A 154 12.81 -7.05 -5.18
N ALA A 155 13.75 -7.15 -6.12
CA ALA A 155 13.96 -8.33 -6.98
C ALA A 155 14.19 -9.64 -6.20
N GLU A 156 14.87 -9.58 -5.06
CA GLU A 156 15.16 -10.74 -4.21
C GLU A 156 13.89 -11.46 -3.72
N GLY A 157 12.78 -10.72 -3.50
CA GLY A 157 11.47 -11.26 -3.10
C GLY A 157 10.61 -11.73 -4.27
N LEU A 158 10.95 -11.36 -5.50
CA LEU A 158 10.12 -11.54 -6.68
C LEU A 158 10.55 -12.78 -7.51
N ARG A 159 10.62 -13.94 -6.86
CA ARG A 159 10.99 -15.20 -7.50
C ARG A 159 9.82 -15.81 -8.26
N PHE A 160 10.12 -16.56 -9.32
CA PHE A 160 9.13 -17.37 -10.02
C PHE A 160 8.94 -18.72 -9.33
N SER A 161 7.70 -19.17 -9.27
CA SER A 161 7.31 -20.53 -8.93
C SER A 161 6.41 -21.10 -10.01
N GLN A 162 6.24 -22.42 -10.05
CA GLN A 162 5.29 -23.06 -10.98
C GLN A 162 3.88 -22.51 -10.80
N LEU A 163 3.43 -22.35 -9.56
CA LEU A 163 2.11 -21.79 -9.25
C LEU A 163 1.94 -20.37 -9.82
N GLN A 164 2.97 -19.53 -9.73
CA GLN A 164 2.90 -18.18 -10.31
C GLN A 164 2.74 -18.21 -11.82
N ILE A 165 3.44 -19.10 -12.53
CA ILE A 165 3.31 -19.22 -13.99
C ILE A 165 1.90 -19.65 -14.36
N GLU A 166 1.33 -20.65 -13.66
CA GLU A 166 -0.06 -21.08 -13.85
C GLU A 166 -1.05 -19.93 -13.62
N LYS A 167 -0.85 -19.14 -12.55
CA LYS A 167 -1.71 -17.99 -12.22
C LYS A 167 -1.55 -16.82 -13.20
N TYR A 168 -0.37 -16.60 -13.78
CA TYR A 168 -0.21 -15.64 -14.87
C TYR A 168 -0.98 -16.05 -16.12
N LEU A 169 -1.00 -17.34 -16.46
CA LEU A 169 -1.82 -17.86 -17.57
C LEU A 169 -3.31 -17.64 -17.32
N GLU A 170 -3.80 -17.96 -16.11
CA GLU A 170 -5.20 -17.73 -15.71
C GLU A 170 -5.57 -16.23 -15.78
N ALA A 171 -4.70 -15.36 -15.26
CA ALA A 171 -4.91 -13.92 -15.29
C ALA A 171 -4.90 -13.34 -16.71
N ALA A 172 -4.01 -13.82 -17.56
CA ALA A 172 -3.97 -13.42 -18.98
C ALA A 172 -5.23 -13.87 -19.73
N ASP A 173 -5.70 -15.11 -19.51
CA ASP A 173 -6.94 -15.60 -20.10
C ASP A 173 -8.14 -14.76 -19.65
N ALA A 174 -8.27 -14.51 -18.34
CA ALA A 174 -9.35 -13.67 -17.80
C ALA A 174 -9.34 -12.24 -18.38
N ALA A 175 -8.14 -11.66 -18.51
CA ALA A 175 -7.96 -10.32 -19.08
C ALA A 175 -8.35 -10.25 -20.56
N LEU A 176 -7.91 -11.23 -21.37
CA LEU A 176 -8.22 -11.32 -22.79
C LEU A 176 -9.71 -11.62 -23.03
N ASP A 177 -10.32 -12.45 -22.18
CA ASP A 177 -11.77 -12.72 -22.26
C ASP A 177 -12.58 -11.45 -21.94
N ALA A 178 -12.13 -10.65 -20.99
CA ALA A 178 -12.77 -9.36 -20.67
C ALA A 178 -12.53 -8.31 -21.77
N ALA A 179 -11.36 -8.33 -22.44
CA ALA A 179 -11.03 -7.36 -23.47
C ALA A 179 -11.74 -7.63 -24.80
N VAL A 180 -11.91 -8.90 -25.17
CA VAL A 180 -12.48 -9.33 -26.46
C VAL A 180 -13.98 -9.59 -26.31
N ASP A 181 -14.76 -8.52 -26.09
CA ASP A 181 -16.22 -8.62 -26.01
C ASP A 181 -16.86 -8.35 -27.39
N LEU A 182 -17.20 -9.42 -28.11
CA LEU A 182 -17.84 -9.41 -29.42
C LEU A 182 -19.35 -9.77 -29.33
N ARG A 183 -19.92 -9.74 -28.15
CA ARG A 183 -21.34 -10.01 -27.94
C ARG A 183 -22.20 -8.91 -28.53
N VAL A 184 -23.47 -9.23 -28.79
CA VAL A 184 -24.46 -8.22 -29.22
C VAL A 184 -24.47 -7.06 -28.21
N PRO A 185 -24.24 -5.80 -28.63
CA PRO A 185 -24.30 -4.67 -27.72
C PRO A 185 -25.66 -4.58 -27.05
N VAL A 186 -25.69 -4.31 -25.76
CA VAL A 186 -26.90 -3.98 -25.05
C VAL A 186 -27.09 -2.47 -25.08
N GLU A 187 -28.37 -2.04 -25.09
CA GLU A 187 -28.66 -0.62 -25.00
C GLU A 187 -28.21 -0.03 -23.67
N LEU A 188 -27.65 1.18 -23.75
CA LEU A 188 -27.38 1.96 -22.56
C LEU A 188 -28.71 2.28 -21.89
N LYS A 189 -28.91 1.80 -20.68
CA LYS A 189 -30.07 2.14 -19.87
C LYS A 189 -29.70 3.09 -18.76
N LYS A 190 -30.59 4.01 -18.48
CA LYS A 190 -30.53 4.89 -17.32
C LYS A 190 -31.86 4.79 -16.61
N GLU A 191 -31.85 4.19 -15.43
CA GLU A 191 -33.05 3.92 -14.65
C GLU A 191 -32.88 4.43 -13.23
N ARG A 192 -33.96 5.00 -12.67
CA ARG A 192 -33.98 5.51 -11.29
C ARG A 192 -35.00 4.71 -10.49
N PHE A 193 -34.60 4.30 -9.30
CA PHE A 193 -35.39 3.44 -8.41
C PHE A 193 -35.53 4.09 -7.05
N SER A 194 -36.73 4.03 -6.48
CA SER A 194 -36.96 4.34 -5.06
C SER A 194 -36.93 3.05 -4.25
N TYR A 195 -36.18 3.08 -3.14
CA TYR A 195 -36.20 1.95 -2.21
C TYR A 195 -37.57 1.69 -1.61
N LYS A 196 -38.40 2.72 -1.44
CA LYS A 196 -39.76 2.57 -0.92
C LYS A 196 -40.63 1.63 -1.77
N ASP A 197 -40.38 1.60 -3.09
CA ASP A 197 -41.21 0.83 -4.03
C ASP A 197 -40.80 -0.65 -4.11
N GLN A 198 -39.77 -1.08 -3.37
CA GLN A 198 -39.36 -2.47 -3.34
C GLN A 198 -40.36 -3.31 -2.53
N LYS A 199 -40.74 -4.47 -3.06
CA LYS A 199 -41.73 -5.38 -2.45
C LYS A 199 -41.35 -5.74 -1.02
N SER A 200 -40.11 -6.11 -0.72
CA SER A 200 -39.61 -6.44 0.62
C SER A 200 -39.73 -5.28 1.60
N ILE A 201 -39.54 -4.06 1.11
CA ILE A 201 -39.67 -2.85 1.94
C ILE A 201 -41.15 -2.55 2.19
N GLN A 202 -41.98 -2.62 1.18
CA GLN A 202 -43.45 -2.43 1.33
C GLN A 202 -44.04 -3.44 2.32
N GLU A 203 -43.64 -4.70 2.22
CA GLU A 203 -44.04 -5.75 3.17
C GLU A 203 -43.60 -5.41 4.61
N ASN A 204 -42.40 -4.86 4.80
CA ASN A 204 -41.93 -4.44 6.12
C ASN A 204 -42.67 -3.20 6.63
N LEU A 205 -42.89 -2.19 5.80
CA LEU A 205 -43.66 -0.97 6.15
C LEU A 205 -45.11 -1.25 6.48
N ALA A 206 -45.69 -2.33 5.94
CA ALA A 206 -47.07 -2.76 6.20
C ALA A 206 -47.21 -3.58 7.50
N LEU A 207 -46.11 -3.91 8.19
CA LEU A 207 -46.17 -4.62 9.45
C LEU A 207 -46.85 -3.75 10.53
N PRO A 208 -47.72 -4.35 11.38
CA PRO A 208 -48.33 -3.64 12.50
C PRO A 208 -47.28 -3.22 13.52
N ASP A 209 -47.58 -2.18 14.29
CA ASP A 209 -46.68 -1.63 15.30
C ASP A 209 -46.32 -2.65 16.40
N ASP A 210 -47.26 -3.55 16.74
CA ASP A 210 -47.03 -4.70 17.65
C ASP A 210 -47.40 -6.03 16.92
N PRO A 211 -46.51 -6.56 16.11
CA PRO A 211 -46.81 -7.79 15.38
C PRO A 211 -46.90 -8.97 16.34
N PRO A 212 -47.85 -9.91 16.13
CA PRO A 212 -47.97 -11.11 16.95
C PRO A 212 -46.68 -11.97 16.86
N ALA A 213 -46.34 -12.66 17.95
CA ALA A 213 -45.22 -13.58 17.95
C ALA A 213 -45.44 -14.68 16.87
N ASP A 214 -44.44 -14.89 16.01
CA ASP A 214 -44.51 -15.97 15.03
C ASP A 214 -44.51 -17.34 15.75
N PRO A 215 -45.56 -18.14 15.56
CA PRO A 215 -45.64 -19.46 16.22
C PRO A 215 -44.52 -20.44 15.85
N LYS A 216 -43.83 -20.21 14.68
CA LYS A 216 -42.77 -21.06 14.17
C LYS A 216 -41.40 -20.66 14.69
N THR A 217 -41.21 -19.40 15.06
CA THR A 217 -39.99 -18.87 15.61
C THR A 217 -40.28 -18.25 16.97
N LYS A 218 -40.21 -19.05 18.03
CA LYS A 218 -40.53 -18.68 19.42
C LYS A 218 -39.88 -17.36 19.92
N TYR A 219 -39.03 -16.70 19.14
CA TYR A 219 -38.17 -15.60 19.57
C TYR A 219 -38.02 -14.43 18.56
N GLN A 220 -38.58 -14.49 17.36
CA GLN A 220 -38.43 -13.40 16.39
C GLN A 220 -39.80 -12.87 15.93
N ARG A 221 -40.23 -11.77 16.53
CA ARG A 221 -41.32 -10.97 15.96
C ARG A 221 -40.77 -10.30 14.69
N LYS A 222 -41.46 -10.40 13.55
CA LYS A 222 -41.15 -9.57 12.38
C LYS A 222 -41.48 -8.14 12.74
N ARG A 223 -40.46 -7.31 13.00
CA ARG A 223 -40.61 -5.90 13.35
C ARG A 223 -40.43 -5.01 12.14
N GLN A 224 -41.10 -3.89 12.14
CA GLN A 224 -40.85 -2.79 11.22
C GLN A 224 -39.47 -2.19 11.57
N VAL A 225 -38.54 -2.18 10.58
CA VAL A 225 -37.15 -1.68 10.76
C VAL A 225 -36.87 -0.44 9.93
N PHE A 226 -37.84 -0.01 9.13
CA PHE A 226 -37.76 1.15 8.25
C PHE A 226 -38.85 2.17 8.59
N ARG A 227 -38.63 3.42 8.21
CA ARG A 227 -39.63 4.49 8.25
C ARG A 227 -39.77 5.11 6.88
N SER A 228 -41.00 5.27 6.40
CA SER A 228 -41.27 6.04 5.20
C SER A 228 -41.58 7.47 5.56
N ILE A 229 -40.87 8.41 4.94
CA ILE A 229 -41.05 9.84 5.05
C ILE A 229 -41.06 10.43 3.66
N ASP A 230 -42.00 11.31 3.35
CA ASP A 230 -42.17 11.96 2.05
C ASP A 230 -41.72 11.06 0.86
N ASP A 231 -40.62 11.39 0.20
CA ASP A 231 -40.04 10.67 -0.94
C ASP A 231 -38.88 9.74 -0.54
N ALA A 232 -38.55 9.60 0.75
CA ALA A 232 -37.40 8.83 1.21
C ALA A 232 -37.79 7.62 2.08
N LEU A 233 -36.93 6.62 2.09
CA LEU A 233 -36.92 5.52 3.05
C LEU A 233 -35.83 5.78 4.09
N VAL A 234 -36.18 5.84 5.36
CA VAL A 234 -35.24 5.95 6.48
C VAL A 234 -34.85 4.56 6.96
N MET A 235 -33.58 4.31 6.99
CA MET A 235 -32.93 3.06 7.42
C MET A 235 -32.26 3.30 8.78
N PHE A 236 -32.68 2.58 9.81
CA PHE A 236 -32.11 2.62 11.17
C PHE A 236 -31.25 1.39 11.47
N THR A 237 -31.12 0.47 10.53
CA THR A 237 -30.37 -0.78 10.68
C THR A 237 -29.75 -1.16 9.34
N ASP A 238 -28.68 -1.95 9.39
CA ASP A 238 -28.01 -2.55 8.24
C ASP A 238 -28.59 -3.93 7.88
N ALA A 239 -29.91 -4.11 7.99
CA ALA A 239 -30.61 -5.33 7.61
C ALA A 239 -30.50 -5.62 6.10
N ASP A 240 -29.33 -6.11 5.69
CA ASP A 240 -28.89 -6.27 4.29
C ASP A 240 -29.79 -7.20 3.47
N TYR A 241 -30.40 -8.21 4.10
CA TYR A 241 -31.28 -9.16 3.43
C TYR A 241 -32.55 -8.53 2.82
N MET A 242 -32.91 -7.30 3.21
CA MET A 242 -34.06 -6.56 2.66
C MET A 242 -33.63 -5.42 1.72
N LEU A 243 -32.36 -5.02 1.73
CA LEU A 243 -31.87 -3.80 1.08
C LEU A 243 -31.20 -4.04 -0.28
N GLY A 244 -31.24 -5.27 -0.80
CA GLY A 244 -30.85 -5.54 -2.19
C GLY A 244 -31.79 -4.84 -3.17
N LEU A 245 -31.25 -4.07 -4.13
CA LEU A 245 -32.03 -3.37 -5.16
C LEU A 245 -32.55 -4.39 -6.19
N SER A 246 -33.63 -5.12 -5.84
CA SER A 246 -34.18 -6.22 -6.63
C SER A 246 -34.92 -5.77 -7.91
N GLN A 247 -35.26 -4.50 -8.01
CA GLN A 247 -35.93 -3.91 -9.15
C GLN A 247 -34.95 -3.78 -10.34
N PHE A 248 -33.68 -3.56 -10.07
CA PHE A 248 -32.66 -3.49 -11.11
C PHE A 248 -32.17 -4.90 -11.46
N LYS A 249 -32.35 -5.26 -12.73
CA LYS A 249 -31.80 -6.50 -13.28
C LYS A 249 -30.69 -6.17 -14.26
N MET A 250 -29.47 -6.48 -13.86
CA MET A 250 -28.32 -6.38 -14.76
C MET A 250 -28.49 -7.34 -15.93
N ILE A 251 -28.49 -6.80 -17.14
CA ILE A 251 -28.58 -7.61 -18.37
C ILE A 251 -27.20 -8.19 -18.70
N ARG A 252 -26.15 -7.41 -18.41
CA ARG A 252 -24.74 -7.74 -18.70
C ARG A 252 -23.82 -7.16 -17.63
N GLY A 253 -22.72 -7.87 -17.33
CA GLY A 253 -21.59 -7.30 -16.60
C GLY A 253 -20.90 -6.21 -17.42
N GLY A 254 -20.46 -5.13 -16.78
CA GLY A 254 -19.80 -3.98 -17.43
C GLY A 254 -19.60 -2.82 -16.46
N ILE A 255 -19.19 -1.69 -16.98
CA ILE A 255 -19.00 -0.45 -16.20
C ILE A 255 -20.33 0.28 -16.06
N TYR A 256 -20.70 0.58 -14.84
CA TYR A 256 -21.93 1.29 -14.49
C TYR A 256 -21.65 2.55 -13.71
N ARG A 257 -22.42 3.61 -14.00
CA ARG A 257 -22.48 4.80 -13.17
C ARG A 257 -23.65 4.66 -12.22
N ILE A 258 -23.39 4.77 -10.94
CA ILE A 258 -24.39 4.65 -9.88
C ILE A 258 -24.43 5.97 -9.13
N ARG A 259 -25.62 6.57 -9.05
CA ARG A 259 -25.89 7.76 -8.24
C ARG A 259 -26.88 7.42 -7.15
N VAL A 260 -26.67 7.99 -5.97
CA VAL A 260 -27.58 7.83 -4.84
C VAL A 260 -27.89 9.20 -4.28
N SER A 261 -29.17 9.49 -4.09
CA SER A 261 -29.62 10.67 -3.34
C SER A 261 -30.03 10.25 -1.94
N ALA A 262 -29.33 10.78 -0.94
CA ALA A 262 -29.55 10.43 0.46
C ALA A 262 -29.20 11.61 1.40
N TYR A 263 -29.64 11.52 2.65
CA TYR A 263 -29.29 12.47 3.72
C TYR A 263 -29.30 11.82 5.11
N GLY A 264 -28.68 12.46 6.08
CA GLY A 264 -28.73 12.05 7.47
C GLY A 264 -30.05 12.47 8.11
N TYR A 265 -30.88 11.50 8.51
CA TYR A 265 -32.14 11.74 9.20
C TYR A 265 -31.91 11.86 10.70
N GLN A 266 -32.40 12.91 11.35
CA GLN A 266 -32.15 13.20 12.77
C GLN A 266 -30.67 13.17 13.14
N SER A 267 -29.82 13.64 12.22
CA SER A 267 -28.37 13.52 12.33
C SER A 267 -27.75 14.54 13.28
N GLU A 268 -28.41 15.70 13.49
CA GLU A 268 -27.92 16.82 14.31
C GLU A 268 -26.47 17.22 13.97
N GLY A 269 -26.10 17.11 12.69
CA GLY A 269 -24.75 17.38 12.19
C GLY A 269 -23.73 16.26 12.40
N ALA A 270 -24.09 15.18 13.07
CA ALA A 270 -23.24 14.00 13.15
C ALA A 270 -23.39 13.13 11.88
N PRO A 271 -22.30 12.60 11.31
CA PRO A 271 -22.39 11.84 10.07
C PRO A 271 -23.14 10.52 10.25
N VAL A 272 -24.05 10.26 9.32
CA VAL A 272 -24.60 8.94 9.02
C VAL A 272 -23.94 8.47 7.73
N THR A 273 -23.20 7.38 7.76
CA THR A 273 -22.46 6.94 6.57
C THR A 273 -23.36 6.12 5.66
N LEU A 274 -23.43 6.50 4.41
CA LEU A 274 -23.92 5.69 3.32
C LEU A 274 -22.80 4.79 2.83
N ARG A 275 -23.02 3.47 2.81
CA ARG A 275 -22.14 2.49 2.18
C ARG A 275 -22.84 1.87 0.99
N LEU A 276 -22.22 1.92 -0.18
CA LEU A 276 -22.71 1.29 -1.39
C LEU A 276 -21.89 0.04 -1.68
N TYR A 277 -22.55 -1.09 -1.83
CA TYR A 277 -21.92 -2.37 -2.16
C TYR A 277 -22.48 -2.95 -3.45
N ALA A 278 -21.62 -3.65 -4.18
CA ALA A 278 -22.00 -4.72 -5.09
C ALA A 278 -21.91 -6.05 -4.29
N ASN A 279 -22.97 -6.83 -4.30
CA ASN A 279 -23.08 -8.07 -3.55
C ASN A 279 -23.39 -9.25 -4.46
N ASP A 280 -22.54 -10.25 -4.44
CA ASP A 280 -22.80 -11.58 -5.00
C ASP A 280 -23.09 -12.55 -3.85
N TYR A 281 -24.17 -13.30 -3.94
CA TYR A 281 -24.56 -14.24 -2.87
C TYR A 281 -23.57 -15.37 -2.63
N LYS A 282 -22.65 -15.64 -3.58
CA LYS A 282 -21.63 -16.69 -3.48
C LYS A 282 -20.27 -16.15 -3.03
N VAL A 283 -19.93 -14.97 -3.50
CA VAL A 283 -18.61 -14.36 -3.26
C VAL A 283 -18.62 -13.39 -2.09
N GLY A 284 -19.75 -12.71 -1.86
CA GLY A 284 -19.91 -11.73 -0.80
C GLY A 284 -20.04 -10.29 -1.28
N LYS A 285 -19.84 -9.35 -0.37
CA LYS A 285 -20.02 -7.91 -0.60
C LYS A 285 -18.69 -7.24 -0.96
N ARG A 286 -18.69 -6.49 -2.05
CA ARG A 286 -17.58 -5.62 -2.47
C ARG A 286 -17.99 -4.17 -2.30
N LEU A 287 -17.25 -3.41 -1.48
CA LEU A 287 -17.53 -2.00 -1.25
C LEU A 287 -17.20 -1.18 -2.51
N LEU A 288 -18.17 -0.39 -2.98
CA LEU A 288 -18.01 0.52 -4.13
C LEU A 288 -17.70 1.95 -3.68
N GLY A 289 -18.24 2.37 -2.54
CA GLY A 289 -17.99 3.71 -2.00
C GLY A 289 -18.66 3.94 -0.65
N THR A 290 -18.18 4.98 0.03
CA THR A 290 -18.70 5.44 1.32
C THR A 290 -18.80 6.96 1.33
N TRP A 291 -19.88 7.50 1.88
CA TRP A 291 -20.11 8.94 1.98
C TRP A 291 -20.79 9.27 3.31
N ASP A 292 -20.29 10.30 3.98
CA ASP A 292 -20.88 10.78 5.21
C ASP A 292 -21.98 11.82 4.92
N MET A 293 -23.20 11.51 5.36
CA MET A 293 -24.37 12.36 5.27
C MET A 293 -24.51 13.12 6.60
N THR A 294 -24.14 14.39 6.60
CA THR A 294 -24.07 15.21 7.83
C THR A 294 -25.22 16.20 7.97
N ALA A 295 -26.02 16.38 6.95
CA ALA A 295 -27.15 17.30 6.92
C ALA A 295 -28.46 16.56 6.67
N ASP A 296 -29.57 17.10 7.15
CA ASP A 296 -30.92 16.62 6.90
C ASP A 296 -31.44 17.05 5.51
N THR A 297 -30.53 17.42 4.59
CA THR A 297 -30.83 17.81 3.22
C THR A 297 -30.18 16.83 2.26
N PRO A 298 -30.91 16.45 1.16
CA PRO A 298 -30.40 15.50 0.20
C PRO A 298 -29.06 15.91 -0.42
N ARG A 299 -28.17 14.92 -0.48
CA ARG A 299 -26.89 14.99 -1.19
C ARG A 299 -26.86 13.87 -2.24
N GLU A 300 -26.49 14.24 -3.46
CA GLU A 300 -26.22 13.24 -4.51
C GLU A 300 -24.75 12.83 -4.46
N VAL A 301 -24.53 11.52 -4.47
CA VAL A 301 -23.19 10.92 -4.57
C VAL A 301 -23.13 10.00 -5.78
N GLU A 302 -21.94 9.86 -6.35
CA GLU A 302 -21.73 9.11 -7.59
C GLU A 302 -20.51 8.20 -7.46
N VAL A 303 -20.60 7.01 -8.04
CA VAL A 303 -19.47 6.13 -8.31
C VAL A 303 -19.62 5.51 -9.70
N VAL A 304 -18.48 5.32 -10.37
CA VAL A 304 -18.38 4.54 -11.60
C VAL A 304 -17.63 3.26 -11.25
N ALA A 305 -18.25 2.11 -11.46
CA ALA A 305 -17.68 0.83 -11.08
C ALA A 305 -18.10 -0.28 -12.03
N ARG A 306 -17.23 -1.29 -12.15
CA ARG A 306 -17.59 -2.54 -12.80
C ARG A 306 -18.58 -3.31 -11.93
N LEU A 307 -19.65 -3.79 -12.51
CA LEU A 307 -20.61 -4.70 -11.91
C LEU A 307 -20.70 -5.98 -12.75
N ASP A 308 -20.78 -7.13 -12.09
CA ASP A 308 -21.03 -8.40 -12.73
C ASP A 308 -22.52 -8.76 -12.65
N ARG A 309 -23.00 -9.57 -13.61
CA ARG A 309 -24.42 -9.92 -13.70
C ARG A 309 -24.99 -10.57 -12.44
N SER A 310 -24.18 -11.31 -11.70
CA SER A 310 -24.55 -11.95 -10.43
C SER A 310 -24.63 -10.99 -9.26
N GLU A 311 -24.03 -9.79 -9.40
CA GLU A 311 -24.04 -8.78 -8.34
C GLU A 311 -25.35 -7.98 -8.35
N HIS A 312 -25.78 -7.57 -7.16
CA HIS A 312 -26.85 -6.62 -6.96
C HIS A 312 -26.39 -5.51 -6.03
N LEU A 313 -26.96 -4.33 -6.18
CA LEU A 313 -26.56 -3.17 -5.37
C LEU A 313 -27.25 -3.22 -4.00
N LEU A 314 -26.49 -2.86 -2.97
CA LEU A 314 -26.94 -2.66 -1.60
C LEU A 314 -26.56 -1.24 -1.16
N VAL A 315 -27.51 -0.46 -0.67
CA VAL A 315 -27.25 0.76 0.08
C VAL A 315 -27.45 0.45 1.56
N LEU A 316 -26.39 0.53 2.34
CA LEU A 316 -26.42 0.21 3.77
C LEU A 316 -26.05 1.44 4.60
N PRO A 317 -26.81 1.73 5.66
CA PRO A 317 -26.39 2.75 6.64
C PRO A 317 -25.24 2.24 7.51
N PHE A 318 -24.49 3.17 8.07
CA PHE A 318 -23.52 2.91 9.13
C PHE A 318 -23.57 4.03 10.15
N SER A 319 -23.20 3.74 11.37
CA SER A 319 -23.33 4.67 12.52
C SER A 319 -24.79 5.02 12.88
N VAL A 320 -25.68 4.02 12.74
CA VAL A 320 -27.11 4.11 13.10
C VAL A 320 -27.50 3.00 14.08
N GLY A 321 -28.73 3.00 14.55
CA GLY A 321 -29.32 1.91 15.35
C GLY A 321 -29.35 2.14 16.85
N TYR A 322 -28.85 3.31 17.32
CA TYR A 322 -28.96 3.71 18.73
C TYR A 322 -29.52 5.14 18.83
N ASP A 323 -30.37 5.38 19.85
CA ASP A 323 -30.84 6.72 20.22
C ASP A 323 -29.88 7.40 21.22
N ALA A 324 -30.23 8.60 21.67
CA ALA A 324 -29.46 9.37 22.62
C ALA A 324 -29.31 8.72 24.01
N GLU A 325 -30.25 7.85 24.36
CA GLU A 325 -30.24 7.06 25.61
C GLU A 325 -29.46 5.77 25.47
N GLY A 326 -28.98 5.44 24.26
CA GLY A 326 -28.28 4.19 23.95
C GLY A 326 -29.17 2.98 23.79
N ARG A 327 -30.49 3.17 23.59
CA ARG A 327 -31.40 2.09 23.26
C ARG A 327 -31.24 1.70 21.80
N ARG A 328 -31.26 0.42 21.50
CA ARG A 328 -31.20 -0.08 20.12
C ARG A 328 -32.58 0.04 19.48
N VAL A 329 -32.60 0.25 18.17
CA VAL A 329 -33.86 0.19 17.39
C VAL A 329 -34.56 -1.16 17.55
N SER A 330 -33.80 -2.25 17.79
CA SER A 330 -34.33 -3.58 18.10
C SER A 330 -35.05 -3.70 19.45
N ASP A 331 -34.78 -2.78 20.37
CA ASP A 331 -35.30 -2.81 21.73
C ASP A 331 -36.57 -1.96 21.87
N ILE A 332 -36.97 -1.29 20.77
CA ILE A 332 -38.15 -0.43 20.70
C ILE A 332 -39.25 -1.15 19.90
N ASP A 333 -40.48 -1.04 20.33
CA ASP A 333 -41.61 -1.78 19.75
C ASP A 333 -41.92 -1.35 18.30
N THR A 334 -41.68 -0.10 17.97
CA THR A 334 -41.91 0.43 16.62
C THR A 334 -40.86 1.48 16.22
N THR A 335 -40.43 1.45 14.98
CA THR A 335 -39.51 2.48 14.41
C THR A 335 -40.15 3.88 14.38
N LYS A 336 -41.48 4.00 14.48
CA LYS A 336 -42.15 5.29 14.58
C LYS A 336 -41.79 6.07 15.85
N GLN A 337 -41.44 5.37 16.93
CA GLN A 337 -41.05 5.94 18.21
C GLN A 337 -39.52 6.05 18.36
N PHE A 338 -38.75 5.60 17.38
CA PHE A 338 -37.32 5.65 17.44
C PHE A 338 -36.83 7.06 17.10
N GLU A 339 -36.11 7.70 18.01
CA GLU A 339 -35.58 9.06 17.87
C GLU A 339 -34.08 9.07 17.54
N GLY A 340 -33.52 7.92 17.17
CA GLY A 340 -32.11 7.82 16.78
C GLY A 340 -31.88 8.19 15.32
N ARG A 341 -30.60 8.32 15.00
CA ARG A 341 -30.15 8.67 13.64
C ARG A 341 -30.48 7.59 12.64
N GLY A 342 -30.82 8.00 11.42
CA GLY A 342 -31.09 7.12 10.29
C GLY A 342 -30.48 7.64 8.98
N LEU A 343 -30.32 6.75 8.02
CA LEU A 343 -30.01 7.12 6.63
C LEU A 343 -31.31 7.22 5.85
N ALA A 344 -31.63 8.40 5.36
CA ALA A 344 -32.76 8.61 4.45
C ALA A 344 -32.29 8.52 3.01
N VAL A 345 -32.82 7.56 2.23
CA VAL A 345 -32.50 7.34 0.82
C VAL A 345 -33.73 7.64 -0.02
N GLN A 346 -33.62 8.62 -0.93
CA GLN A 346 -34.65 8.99 -1.85
C GLN A 346 -34.70 8.04 -3.05
N TRP A 347 -33.56 7.91 -3.74
CA TRP A 347 -33.48 7.09 -4.94
C TRP A 347 -32.04 6.63 -5.21
N VAL A 348 -31.96 5.56 -6.01
CA VAL A 348 -30.74 5.09 -6.65
C VAL A 348 -30.93 5.14 -8.16
N GLU A 349 -30.02 5.77 -8.88
CA GLU A 349 -30.01 5.84 -10.33
C GLU A 349 -28.84 5.04 -10.88
N ILE A 350 -29.10 4.21 -11.87
CA ILE A 350 -28.09 3.34 -12.49
C ILE A 350 -28.10 3.60 -13.99
N GLU A 351 -26.92 3.95 -14.51
CA GLU A 351 -26.68 4.16 -15.94
C GLU A 351 -25.60 3.17 -16.41
N GLY A 352 -25.93 2.32 -17.39
CA GLY A 352 -24.96 1.38 -17.94
C GLY A 352 -25.56 0.23 -18.76
N PRO A 353 -24.71 -0.65 -19.29
CA PRO A 353 -23.24 -0.58 -19.23
C PRO A 353 -22.69 0.58 -20.08
N LEU A 354 -21.72 1.33 -19.54
CA LEU A 354 -21.23 2.57 -20.18
C LEU A 354 -20.45 2.29 -21.47
N GLU A 355 -19.88 1.10 -21.61
CA GLU A 355 -19.21 0.65 -22.83
C GLU A 355 -20.16 0.60 -24.03
N ALA A 356 -21.47 0.53 -23.80
CA ALA A 356 -22.47 0.60 -24.87
C ALA A 356 -22.46 1.94 -25.64
N LYS A 357 -21.85 3.00 -25.10
CA LYS A 357 -21.71 4.30 -25.76
C LYS A 357 -20.72 4.29 -26.94
N GLN A 358 -19.78 3.36 -26.94
CA GLN A 358 -18.72 3.27 -27.94
C GLN A 358 -18.58 1.84 -28.44
N TRP A 359 -18.77 1.64 -29.73
CA TRP A 359 -18.59 0.35 -30.39
C TRP A 359 -17.74 0.49 -31.65
N PRO A 360 -16.71 -0.38 -31.88
CA PRO A 360 -16.22 -1.37 -30.93
C PRO A 360 -15.69 -0.72 -29.63
N SER A 361 -15.70 -1.51 -28.54
CA SER A 361 -15.22 -1.02 -27.26
C SER A 361 -13.73 -0.66 -27.33
N PRO A 362 -13.24 0.25 -26.46
CA PRO A 362 -11.80 0.58 -26.41
C PRO A 362 -10.92 -0.65 -26.20
N SER A 363 -11.38 -1.66 -25.49
CA SER A 363 -10.67 -2.92 -25.28
C SER A 363 -10.55 -3.77 -26.54
N VAL A 364 -11.64 -3.89 -27.30
CA VAL A 364 -11.61 -4.58 -28.61
C VAL A 364 -10.66 -3.87 -29.57
N ALA A 365 -10.71 -2.53 -29.62
CA ALA A 365 -9.79 -1.74 -30.43
C ALA A 365 -8.31 -1.88 -29.96
N ALA A 366 -8.07 -1.99 -28.64
CA ALA A 366 -6.74 -2.19 -28.10
C ALA A 366 -6.13 -3.54 -28.50
N VAL A 367 -6.96 -4.58 -28.72
CA VAL A 367 -6.55 -5.93 -29.13
C VAL A 367 -6.41 -6.02 -30.66
N PHE A 368 -7.41 -5.56 -31.41
CA PHE A 368 -7.48 -5.81 -32.86
C PHE A 368 -7.08 -4.61 -33.75
N GLY A 369 -6.76 -3.46 -33.11
CA GLY A 369 -6.36 -2.26 -33.84
C GLY A 369 -7.42 -1.83 -34.85
N GLU A 370 -7.00 -1.68 -36.12
CA GLU A 370 -7.87 -1.27 -37.24
C GLU A 370 -8.50 -2.45 -38.00
N VAL A 371 -8.28 -3.70 -37.55
CA VAL A 371 -8.91 -4.87 -38.20
C VAL A 371 -10.43 -4.76 -38.08
N PRO A 372 -11.18 -4.91 -39.21
CA PRO A 372 -12.62 -4.70 -39.21
C PRO A 372 -13.38 -5.63 -38.27
N VAL A 373 -14.20 -5.05 -37.40
CA VAL A 373 -15.16 -5.77 -36.56
C VAL A 373 -16.52 -5.69 -37.26
N VAL A 374 -17.02 -6.81 -37.76
CA VAL A 374 -18.21 -6.87 -38.60
C VAL A 374 -19.37 -7.51 -37.84
N LYS A 375 -20.59 -7.02 -38.12
CA LYS A 375 -21.80 -7.57 -37.52
C LYS A 375 -22.13 -8.88 -38.22
N LEU A 376 -22.44 -9.93 -37.46
CA LEU A 376 -22.87 -11.22 -37.98
C LEU A 376 -24.30 -11.15 -38.47
N ASP A 377 -24.64 -11.97 -39.51
CA ASP A 377 -26.01 -12.23 -39.91
C ASP A 377 -26.78 -12.80 -38.69
N PRO A 378 -28.04 -12.38 -38.43
CA PRO A 378 -28.84 -12.94 -37.34
C PRO A 378 -28.89 -14.45 -37.28
N LYS A 379 -28.76 -15.16 -38.43
CA LYS A 379 -28.69 -16.62 -38.51
C LYS A 379 -27.38 -17.21 -37.98
N GLN A 380 -26.32 -16.41 -37.93
CA GLN A 380 -24.99 -16.81 -37.47
C GLN A 380 -24.77 -16.50 -35.97
N ILE A 381 -25.67 -15.74 -35.34
CA ILE A 381 -25.54 -15.34 -33.92
C ILE A 381 -25.69 -16.58 -33.05
N LYS A 382 -24.58 -16.93 -32.37
CA LYS A 382 -24.55 -18.01 -31.38
C LYS A 382 -25.26 -17.56 -30.10
N ASN A 383 -25.98 -18.47 -29.45
CA ASN A 383 -26.72 -18.22 -28.21
C ASN A 383 -27.74 -17.07 -28.31
N HIS A 384 -28.42 -16.94 -29.47
CA HIS A 384 -29.37 -15.86 -29.70
C HIS A 384 -30.56 -15.82 -28.71
N TRP A 385 -30.79 -16.92 -28.00
CA TRP A 385 -31.78 -17.06 -26.95
C TRP A 385 -31.29 -16.56 -25.58
N ASP A 386 -29.98 -16.38 -25.41
CA ASP A 386 -29.34 -15.80 -24.23
C ASP A 386 -28.57 -14.52 -24.65
N GLY A 387 -29.24 -13.38 -24.55
CA GLY A 387 -28.70 -12.09 -25.01
C GLY A 387 -27.38 -11.70 -24.40
N GLU A 388 -27.05 -12.24 -23.22
CA GLU A 388 -25.76 -11.99 -22.60
C GLU A 388 -24.60 -12.73 -23.27
N LYS A 389 -24.87 -13.93 -23.76
CA LYS A 389 -23.87 -14.80 -24.40
C LYS A 389 -23.90 -14.73 -25.93
N ALA A 390 -24.85 -14.03 -26.50
CA ALA A 390 -25.03 -13.95 -27.94
C ALA A 390 -23.84 -13.23 -28.59
N ILE A 391 -23.01 -13.95 -29.33
CA ILE A 391 -21.94 -13.40 -30.16
C ILE A 391 -22.56 -12.78 -31.41
N GLY A 392 -22.47 -11.48 -31.54
CA GLY A 392 -23.10 -10.72 -32.62
C GLY A 392 -22.13 -10.08 -33.61
N TYR A 393 -20.84 -10.19 -33.33
CA TYR A 393 -19.78 -9.64 -34.16
C TYR A 393 -18.64 -10.63 -34.33
N ASP A 394 -17.87 -10.42 -35.38
CA ASP A 394 -16.66 -11.17 -35.69
C ASP A 394 -15.58 -10.23 -36.18
N VAL A 395 -14.33 -10.64 -36.06
CA VAL A 395 -13.16 -9.87 -36.53
C VAL A 395 -12.74 -10.47 -37.86
N GLN A 396 -12.85 -9.73 -38.95
CA GLN A 396 -12.63 -10.22 -40.30
C GLN A 396 -11.51 -9.45 -41.00
N PRO A 397 -10.26 -9.91 -40.88
CA PRO A 397 -9.14 -9.32 -41.60
C PRO A 397 -9.24 -9.59 -43.11
N ALA A 398 -8.68 -8.68 -43.92
CA ALA A 398 -8.56 -8.89 -45.36
C ALA A 398 -7.57 -10.02 -45.69
N ASP A 399 -6.47 -10.11 -44.92
CA ASP A 399 -5.50 -11.19 -44.90
C ASP A 399 -5.20 -11.55 -43.45
N ALA A 400 -5.62 -12.76 -43.05
CA ALA A 400 -5.49 -13.19 -41.65
C ALA A 400 -4.03 -13.34 -41.21
N ALA A 401 -3.15 -13.85 -42.09
CA ALA A 401 -1.75 -14.09 -41.73
C ALA A 401 -0.97 -12.78 -41.57
N VAL A 402 -1.20 -11.81 -42.48
CA VAL A 402 -0.58 -10.45 -42.40
C VAL A 402 -1.11 -9.67 -41.22
N SER A 403 -2.42 -9.71 -40.99
CA SER A 403 -3.05 -9.02 -39.86
C SER A 403 -2.58 -9.57 -38.52
N LEU A 404 -2.47 -10.89 -38.35
CA LEU A 404 -1.92 -11.50 -37.13
C LEU A 404 -0.49 -11.02 -36.85
N GLU A 405 0.37 -10.99 -37.85
CA GLU A 405 1.76 -10.54 -37.71
C GLU A 405 1.81 -9.10 -37.20
N SER A 406 1.15 -8.17 -37.90
CA SER A 406 1.11 -6.77 -37.53
C SER A 406 0.51 -6.52 -36.12
N LEU A 407 -0.58 -7.21 -35.78
CA LEU A 407 -1.22 -7.08 -34.46
C LEU A 407 -0.31 -7.57 -33.34
N ILE A 408 0.31 -8.73 -33.51
CA ILE A 408 1.17 -9.34 -32.49
C ILE A 408 2.43 -8.50 -32.28
N GLU A 409 3.06 -8.03 -33.36
CA GLU A 409 4.21 -7.14 -33.27
C GLU A 409 3.90 -5.82 -32.58
N SER A 410 2.80 -5.18 -32.97
CA SER A 410 2.33 -3.94 -32.34
C SER A 410 2.02 -4.15 -30.84
N PHE A 411 1.31 -5.21 -30.50
CA PHE A 411 0.97 -5.52 -29.12
C PHE A 411 2.22 -5.85 -28.29
N ALA A 412 3.11 -6.71 -28.81
CA ALA A 412 4.34 -7.09 -28.14
C ALA A 412 5.28 -5.89 -27.92
N THR A 413 5.38 -4.96 -28.87
CA THR A 413 6.15 -3.71 -28.73
C THR A 413 5.66 -2.91 -27.51
N ARG A 414 4.35 -2.73 -27.36
CA ARG A 414 3.76 -2.04 -26.21
C ARG A 414 3.96 -2.83 -24.91
N ALA A 415 3.72 -4.14 -24.97
CA ALA A 415 3.85 -5.03 -23.81
C ALA A 415 5.28 -5.13 -23.30
N PHE A 416 6.29 -5.19 -24.18
CA PHE A 416 7.69 -5.27 -23.81
C PHE A 416 8.32 -3.91 -23.51
N ARG A 417 7.55 -2.83 -23.70
CA ARG A 417 7.97 -1.44 -23.36
C ARG A 417 9.23 -0.96 -24.09
N ARG A 418 9.51 -1.55 -25.25
CA ARG A 418 10.62 -1.20 -26.14
C ARG A 418 10.37 -1.71 -27.56
N PRO A 419 11.08 -1.23 -28.56
CA PRO A 419 11.10 -1.87 -29.89
C PRO A 419 11.50 -3.35 -29.79
N LEU A 420 10.90 -4.16 -30.64
CA LEU A 420 11.27 -5.58 -30.76
C LEU A 420 12.64 -5.74 -31.42
N GLU A 421 13.39 -6.71 -30.96
CA GLU A 421 14.57 -7.19 -31.66
C GLU A 421 14.15 -7.97 -32.93
N PRO A 422 14.99 -8.01 -33.99
CA PRO A 422 14.69 -8.76 -35.21
C PRO A 422 14.35 -10.23 -34.88
N GLY A 423 13.16 -10.68 -35.28
CA GLY A 423 12.67 -12.04 -35.05
C GLY A 423 12.13 -12.34 -33.66
N GLU A 424 12.08 -11.38 -32.76
CA GLU A 424 11.62 -11.58 -31.40
C GLU A 424 10.13 -11.94 -31.32
N ALA A 425 9.31 -11.43 -32.25
CA ALA A 425 7.88 -11.75 -32.34
C ALA A 425 7.60 -13.08 -33.05
N ASP A 426 8.55 -13.66 -33.80
CA ASP A 426 8.32 -14.79 -34.70
C ASP A 426 7.63 -15.98 -34.01
N ARG A 427 8.05 -16.30 -32.79
CA ARG A 427 7.48 -17.42 -32.02
C ARG A 427 6.01 -17.20 -31.70
N PHE A 428 5.60 -15.97 -31.40
CA PHE A 428 4.22 -15.61 -31.08
C PHE A 428 3.37 -15.59 -32.35
N VAL A 429 3.91 -15.07 -33.44
CA VAL A 429 3.28 -15.08 -34.78
C VAL A 429 3.11 -16.52 -35.28
N ALA A 430 4.14 -17.35 -35.14
CA ALA A 430 4.08 -18.78 -35.54
C ALA A 430 2.99 -19.53 -34.74
N LEU A 431 2.87 -19.25 -33.42
CA LEU A 431 1.84 -19.87 -32.57
C LEU A 431 0.44 -19.55 -33.11
N ALA A 432 0.15 -18.28 -33.41
CA ALA A 432 -1.13 -17.85 -33.95
C ALA A 432 -1.40 -18.42 -35.32
N LYS A 433 -0.41 -18.38 -36.24
CA LYS A 433 -0.53 -18.94 -37.59
C LYS A 433 -0.79 -20.46 -37.56
N THR A 434 -0.13 -21.20 -36.66
CA THR A 434 -0.35 -22.64 -36.46
C THR A 434 -1.80 -22.90 -36.00
N SER A 435 -2.28 -22.17 -34.97
CA SER A 435 -3.65 -22.30 -34.46
C SER A 435 -4.68 -22.01 -35.55
N LEU A 436 -4.44 -20.96 -36.37
CA LEU A 436 -5.32 -20.63 -37.51
C LEU A 436 -5.36 -21.74 -38.54
N ASN A 437 -4.20 -22.34 -38.86
CA ASN A 437 -4.09 -23.46 -39.82
C ASN A 437 -4.76 -24.75 -39.30
N GLU A 438 -4.85 -24.90 -37.99
CA GLU A 438 -5.56 -26.00 -37.32
C GLU A 438 -7.06 -25.77 -37.24
N GLY A 439 -7.57 -24.63 -37.75
CA GLY A 439 -8.99 -24.32 -37.89
C GLY A 439 -9.57 -23.45 -36.76
N ALA A 440 -8.73 -22.89 -35.91
CA ALA A 440 -9.20 -21.87 -34.95
C ALA A 440 -9.66 -20.59 -35.66
N SER A 441 -10.57 -19.86 -35.08
CA SER A 441 -10.96 -18.53 -35.56
C SER A 441 -9.80 -17.53 -35.42
N PHE A 442 -9.86 -16.45 -36.21
CA PHE A 442 -8.88 -15.34 -36.08
C PHE A 442 -8.81 -14.79 -34.66
N VAL A 443 -9.94 -14.68 -33.98
CA VAL A 443 -10.05 -14.20 -32.60
C VAL A 443 -9.34 -15.18 -31.64
N GLU A 444 -9.57 -16.49 -31.76
CA GLU A 444 -8.93 -17.50 -30.91
C GLU A 444 -7.42 -17.57 -31.13
N ALA A 445 -6.98 -17.52 -32.39
CA ALA A 445 -5.56 -17.48 -32.74
C ALA A 445 -4.85 -16.24 -32.17
N THR A 446 -5.50 -15.06 -32.27
CA THR A 446 -4.99 -13.80 -31.68
C THR A 446 -4.89 -13.94 -30.16
N LYS A 447 -5.96 -14.35 -29.47
CA LYS A 447 -5.96 -14.51 -28.00
C LYS A 447 -4.87 -15.48 -27.54
N LEU A 448 -4.70 -16.61 -28.20
CA LEU A 448 -3.67 -17.59 -27.88
C LEU A 448 -2.26 -16.98 -27.92
N SER A 449 -1.96 -16.21 -28.95
CA SER A 449 -0.68 -15.51 -29.07
C SER A 449 -0.49 -14.41 -28.05
N LEU A 450 -1.49 -13.56 -27.83
CA LEU A 450 -1.42 -12.48 -26.83
C LEU A 450 -1.30 -13.03 -25.40
N ARG A 451 -1.92 -14.18 -25.09
CA ARG A 451 -1.68 -14.89 -23.82
C ARG A 451 -0.22 -15.24 -23.66
N ALA A 452 0.41 -15.77 -24.71
CA ALA A 452 1.83 -16.10 -24.69
C ALA A 452 2.71 -14.84 -24.51
N VAL A 453 2.34 -13.71 -25.12
CA VAL A 453 3.03 -12.42 -24.90
C VAL A 453 2.90 -11.95 -23.44
N LEU A 454 1.69 -11.98 -22.86
CA LEU A 454 1.42 -11.53 -21.49
C LEU A 454 2.03 -12.43 -20.40
N THR A 455 2.54 -13.60 -20.77
CA THR A 455 3.24 -14.53 -19.87
C THR A 455 4.71 -14.71 -20.24
N ALA A 456 5.18 -14.00 -21.26
CA ALA A 456 6.57 -14.06 -21.71
C ALA A 456 7.53 -13.37 -20.70
N PRO A 457 8.77 -13.87 -20.57
CA PRO A 457 9.78 -13.19 -19.75
C PRO A 457 9.99 -11.72 -20.12
N GLN A 458 9.93 -11.37 -21.39
CA GLN A 458 10.07 -9.99 -21.87
C GLN A 458 8.96 -9.05 -21.39
N PHE A 459 7.77 -9.59 -21.11
CA PHE A 459 6.68 -8.84 -20.50
C PHE A 459 6.81 -8.81 -18.99
N LEU A 460 7.04 -9.97 -18.38
CA LEU A 460 7.04 -10.13 -16.92
C LEU A 460 8.27 -9.53 -16.25
N LEU A 461 9.42 -9.45 -16.94
CA LEU A 461 10.67 -8.93 -16.38
C LEU A 461 10.95 -7.52 -16.89
N PHE A 462 11.64 -6.74 -16.05
CA PHE A 462 12.25 -5.50 -16.52
C PHE A 462 13.50 -5.81 -17.32
N ASP A 463 13.59 -5.23 -18.51
CA ASP A 463 14.75 -5.39 -19.40
C ASP A 463 15.82 -4.37 -19.03
N GLU A 464 16.73 -4.80 -18.17
CA GLU A 464 17.91 -4.02 -17.78
C GLU A 464 19.14 -4.55 -18.49
N ILE A 465 19.21 -4.34 -19.83
CA ILE A 465 20.28 -4.85 -20.67
C ILE A 465 21.63 -4.17 -20.38
N SER A 466 22.70 -4.90 -20.66
CA SER A 466 24.13 -4.67 -20.49
C SER A 466 24.61 -3.21 -20.60
N GLY A 467 25.31 -2.75 -19.57
CA GLY A 467 25.99 -1.45 -19.51
C GLY A 467 25.86 -0.81 -18.12
N PRO A 468 26.67 0.18 -17.78
CA PRO A 468 26.62 0.84 -16.48
C PRO A 468 25.39 1.74 -16.30
N GLN A 469 24.78 2.17 -17.41
CA GLN A 469 23.59 3.04 -17.42
C GLN A 469 22.43 2.34 -18.12
N LEU A 470 21.20 2.62 -17.68
CA LEU A 470 19.99 2.15 -18.33
C LEU A 470 19.85 2.75 -19.73
N SER A 471 19.29 1.97 -20.66
CA SER A 471 18.78 2.55 -21.89
C SER A 471 17.62 3.51 -21.61
N ASP A 472 17.33 4.42 -22.54
CA ASP A 472 16.19 5.36 -22.35
C ASP A 472 14.85 4.63 -22.23
N TYR A 473 14.66 3.46 -22.86
CA TYR A 473 13.48 2.62 -22.70
C TYR A 473 13.40 1.98 -21.32
N ALA A 474 14.52 1.47 -20.79
CA ALA A 474 14.59 0.93 -19.44
C ALA A 474 14.37 2.03 -18.39
N LEU A 475 14.91 3.24 -18.64
CA LEU A 475 14.68 4.42 -17.79
C LEU A 475 13.21 4.86 -17.83
N ALA A 476 12.56 4.88 -19.00
CA ALA A 476 11.13 5.17 -19.14
C ALA A 476 10.28 4.19 -18.32
N SER A 477 10.60 2.90 -18.40
CA SER A 477 9.95 1.86 -17.61
C SER A 477 10.19 2.06 -16.11
N ARG A 478 11.44 2.20 -15.67
CA ARG A 478 11.75 2.44 -14.24
C ARG A 478 11.02 3.65 -13.69
N LEU A 479 10.98 4.75 -14.45
CA LEU A 479 10.33 5.99 -14.06
C LEU A 479 8.79 5.82 -13.93
N SER A 480 8.14 5.20 -14.92
CA SER A 480 6.69 5.01 -14.90
C SER A 480 6.24 4.02 -13.82
N TYR A 481 6.94 2.91 -13.64
CA TYR A 481 6.61 1.96 -12.57
C TYR A 481 6.90 2.52 -11.17
N PHE A 482 7.94 3.34 -11.02
CA PHE A 482 8.20 4.03 -9.76
C PHE A 482 7.06 4.98 -9.38
N LEU A 483 6.58 5.81 -10.31
CA LEU A 483 5.64 6.89 -10.02
C LEU A 483 4.16 6.52 -10.29
N TRP A 484 3.89 5.55 -11.17
CA TRP A 484 2.53 5.19 -11.59
C TRP A 484 2.19 3.72 -11.39
N SER A 485 3.18 2.87 -11.08
CA SER A 485 3.02 1.42 -10.97
C SER A 485 2.42 0.77 -12.23
N THR A 486 2.66 1.37 -13.41
CA THR A 486 2.20 0.88 -14.72
C THR A 486 3.18 1.23 -15.83
N LEU A 487 2.88 0.80 -17.06
CA LEU A 487 3.75 1.00 -18.22
C LEU A 487 3.96 2.48 -18.58
N PRO A 488 5.08 2.81 -19.25
CA PRO A 488 5.33 4.16 -19.74
C PRO A 488 4.29 4.58 -20.80
N ASP A 489 3.90 5.84 -20.76
CA ASP A 489 3.01 6.43 -21.76
C ASP A 489 3.73 6.75 -23.07
N GLU A 490 2.95 7.18 -24.09
CA GLU A 490 3.46 7.48 -25.42
C GLU A 490 4.55 8.55 -25.41
N GLU A 491 4.45 9.55 -24.50
CA GLU A 491 5.44 10.62 -24.40
C GLU A 491 6.79 10.12 -23.87
N LEU A 492 6.79 9.28 -22.84
CA LEU A 492 8.02 8.65 -22.35
C LEU A 492 8.64 7.75 -23.41
N MET A 493 7.82 6.98 -24.13
CA MET A 493 8.29 6.11 -25.21
C MET A 493 8.85 6.90 -26.39
N ARG A 494 8.23 8.04 -26.74
CA ARG A 494 8.75 8.94 -27.78
C ARG A 494 10.12 9.49 -27.41
N LEU A 495 10.26 10.05 -26.20
CA LEU A 495 11.53 10.58 -25.70
C LEU A 495 12.62 9.50 -25.60
N ALA A 496 12.24 8.26 -25.26
CA ALA A 496 13.15 7.13 -25.29
C ALA A 496 13.63 6.77 -26.70
N ALA A 497 12.72 6.79 -27.68
CA ALA A 497 13.05 6.57 -29.08
C ALA A 497 14.00 7.64 -29.63
N GLU A 498 13.82 8.89 -29.22
CA GLU A 498 14.68 10.03 -29.59
C GLU A 498 16.00 10.06 -28.81
N LYS A 499 16.20 9.15 -27.83
CA LYS A 499 17.38 9.10 -26.95
C LYS A 499 17.64 10.42 -26.22
N THR A 500 16.55 11.07 -25.78
CA THR A 500 16.60 12.36 -25.08
C THR A 500 16.13 12.28 -23.63
N LEU A 501 15.44 11.18 -23.24
CA LEU A 501 14.86 11.04 -21.91
C LEU A 501 15.91 11.11 -20.79
N SER A 502 17.11 10.55 -21.01
CA SER A 502 18.22 10.55 -20.03
C SER A 502 18.88 11.91 -19.83
N GLN A 503 18.57 12.92 -20.67
CA GLN A 503 19.07 14.29 -20.50
C GLN A 503 18.46 14.90 -19.22
N PRO A 504 19.28 15.49 -18.31
CA PRO A 504 18.81 15.94 -17.00
C PRO A 504 17.64 16.92 -17.05
N ASP A 505 17.64 17.87 -17.97
CA ASP A 505 16.56 18.86 -18.09
C ASP A 505 15.26 18.23 -18.60
N VAL A 506 15.35 17.32 -19.58
CA VAL A 506 14.20 16.55 -20.09
C VAL A 506 13.62 15.66 -19.00
N LEU A 507 14.50 14.93 -18.32
CA LEU A 507 14.09 14.01 -17.23
C LEU A 507 13.40 14.77 -16.10
N ARG A 508 13.91 15.93 -15.70
CA ARG A 508 13.28 16.80 -14.68
C ARG A 508 11.87 17.23 -15.08
N VAL A 509 11.66 17.62 -16.33
CA VAL A 509 10.33 17.98 -16.84
C VAL A 509 9.39 16.78 -16.80
N GLN A 510 9.86 15.59 -17.19
CA GLN A 510 9.04 14.39 -17.15
C GLN A 510 8.68 13.99 -15.71
N VAL A 511 9.61 14.06 -14.76
CA VAL A 511 9.30 13.80 -13.33
C VAL A 511 8.20 14.72 -12.82
N GLN A 512 8.26 16.01 -13.12
CA GLN A 512 7.22 16.96 -12.73
C GLN A 512 5.87 16.63 -13.38
N ARG A 513 5.86 16.26 -14.65
CA ARG A 513 4.65 15.83 -15.37
C ARG A 513 4.04 14.57 -14.74
N LEU A 514 4.85 13.55 -14.46
CA LEU A 514 4.39 12.30 -13.90
C LEU A 514 3.82 12.49 -12.48
N LEU A 515 4.45 13.31 -11.66
CA LEU A 515 3.97 13.62 -10.31
C LEU A 515 2.69 14.47 -10.31
N ALA A 516 2.44 15.25 -11.36
CA ALA A 516 1.21 16.01 -11.52
C ALA A 516 0.04 15.19 -12.11
N ASP A 517 0.31 14.04 -12.70
CA ASP A 517 -0.71 13.14 -13.25
C ASP A 517 -1.46 12.41 -12.14
N SER A 518 -2.76 12.15 -12.32
CA SER A 518 -3.60 11.44 -11.35
C SER A 518 -3.09 10.03 -11.02
N ARG A 519 -2.40 9.37 -11.94
CA ARG A 519 -1.76 8.06 -11.74
C ARG A 519 -0.69 8.07 -10.65
N SER A 520 -0.12 9.24 -10.31
CA SER A 520 0.84 9.38 -9.21
C SER A 520 0.25 9.04 -7.83
N SER A 521 -1.07 8.96 -7.70
CA SER A 521 -1.73 8.42 -6.51
C SER A 521 -1.31 6.99 -6.19
N ALA A 522 -0.92 6.20 -7.21
CA ALA A 522 -0.35 4.86 -7.03
C ALA A 522 0.98 4.90 -6.26
N PHE A 523 1.86 5.89 -6.57
CA PHE A 523 3.10 6.08 -5.81
C PHE A 523 2.83 6.34 -4.33
N VAL A 524 1.92 7.26 -4.02
CA VAL A 524 1.54 7.56 -2.62
C VAL A 524 1.03 6.29 -1.93
N LYS A 525 0.04 5.62 -2.53
CA LYS A 525 -0.59 4.43 -1.96
C LYS A 525 0.41 3.28 -1.75
N HIS A 526 1.25 2.99 -2.74
CA HIS A 526 2.13 1.82 -2.70
C HIS A 526 3.43 2.08 -1.97
N PHE A 527 4.06 3.23 -2.16
CA PHE A 527 5.27 3.58 -1.43
C PHE A 527 4.98 3.86 0.05
N ALA A 528 4.10 4.82 0.37
CA ALA A 528 3.79 5.17 1.75
C ALA A 528 3.14 3.99 2.49
N GLY A 529 2.26 3.24 1.82
CA GLY A 529 1.60 2.06 2.37
C GLY A 529 2.59 0.99 2.85
N GLN A 530 3.72 0.83 2.17
CA GLN A 530 4.78 -0.12 2.56
C GLN A 530 5.82 0.50 3.48
N TRP A 531 6.28 1.72 3.17
CA TRP A 531 7.25 2.42 4.01
C TRP A 531 6.76 2.54 5.45
N LEU A 532 5.47 2.88 5.63
CA LEU A 532 4.87 3.16 6.93
C LEU A 532 4.12 1.96 7.54
N ASP A 533 4.19 0.79 6.93
CA ASP A 533 3.46 -0.44 7.32
C ASP A 533 1.92 -0.33 7.28
N LEU A 534 1.34 0.61 6.53
CA LEU A 534 -0.11 0.81 6.49
C LEU A 534 -0.88 -0.39 5.93
N ARG A 535 -0.24 -1.22 5.10
CA ARG A 535 -0.82 -2.49 4.61
C ARG A 535 -1.11 -3.48 5.74
N SER A 536 -0.47 -3.31 6.89
CA SER A 536 -0.69 -4.13 8.09
C SER A 536 -1.78 -3.57 9.01
N ILE A 537 -2.58 -2.61 8.55
CA ILE A 537 -3.63 -1.97 9.38
C ILE A 537 -4.64 -2.99 9.92
N ASP A 538 -4.84 -4.10 9.23
CA ASP A 538 -5.74 -5.21 9.61
C ASP A 538 -5.05 -6.33 10.41
N ALA A 539 -3.73 -6.24 10.66
CA ALA A 539 -3.00 -7.28 11.39
C ALA A 539 -3.47 -7.45 12.85
N THR A 540 -4.07 -6.42 13.43
CA THR A 540 -4.67 -6.45 14.77
C THR A 540 -6.07 -5.83 14.73
N SER A 541 -6.98 -6.35 15.59
CA SER A 541 -8.30 -5.74 15.81
C SER A 541 -8.35 -5.10 17.19
N PRO A 542 -8.68 -3.81 17.31
CA PRO A 542 -8.89 -3.18 18.60
C PRO A 542 -10.03 -3.85 19.39
N ASP A 543 -9.81 -4.05 20.70
CA ASP A 543 -10.82 -4.61 21.59
C ASP A 543 -11.98 -3.62 21.71
N LEU A 544 -13.17 -4.03 21.27
CA LEU A 544 -14.36 -3.16 21.22
C LEU A 544 -14.90 -2.78 22.61
N THR A 545 -14.49 -3.48 23.68
CA THR A 545 -14.80 -3.08 25.05
C THR A 545 -13.93 -1.89 25.48
N LEU A 546 -12.63 -1.93 25.11
CA LEU A 546 -11.68 -0.88 25.43
C LEU A 546 -11.76 0.31 24.45
N TYR A 547 -12.07 0.04 23.19
CA TYR A 547 -12.09 1.01 22.09
C TYR A 547 -13.41 0.94 21.30
N PRO A 548 -14.57 1.20 21.94
CA PRO A 548 -15.87 1.05 21.30
C PRO A 548 -16.13 2.04 20.17
N GLU A 549 -15.37 3.13 20.11
CA GLU A 549 -15.41 4.12 19.02
C GLU A 549 -14.72 3.64 17.73
N PHE A 550 -13.94 2.54 17.81
CA PHE A 550 -13.28 2.00 16.62
C PHE A 550 -14.27 1.28 15.72
N ASP A 551 -14.18 1.55 14.44
CA ASP A 551 -14.96 0.89 13.40
C ASP A 551 -14.22 0.86 12.07
N GLU A 552 -14.78 0.14 11.09
CA GLU A 552 -14.21 -0.01 9.75
C GLU A 552 -14.03 1.34 9.03
N MET A 553 -14.99 2.26 9.20
CA MET A 553 -14.93 3.56 8.53
C MET A 553 -13.84 4.45 9.14
N LEU A 554 -13.65 4.39 10.46
CA LEU A 554 -12.54 5.09 11.10
C LEU A 554 -11.20 4.51 10.64
N LYS A 555 -11.09 3.18 10.53
CA LYS A 555 -9.88 2.51 10.00
C LYS A 555 -9.51 3.00 8.60
N LEU A 556 -10.48 3.03 7.68
CA LEU A 556 -10.26 3.56 6.33
C LEU A 556 -9.86 5.03 6.33
N ALA A 557 -10.49 5.83 7.19
CA ALA A 557 -10.17 7.24 7.32
C ALA A 557 -8.76 7.49 7.90
N MET A 558 -8.29 6.66 8.83
CA MET A 558 -6.92 6.72 9.36
C MET A 558 -5.87 6.52 8.27
N VAL A 559 -6.06 5.54 7.38
CA VAL A 559 -5.14 5.30 6.25
C VAL A 559 -5.20 6.48 5.28
N GLY A 560 -6.43 6.94 4.94
CA GLY A 560 -6.64 8.08 4.06
C GLY A 560 -6.03 9.38 4.58
N GLU A 561 -6.00 9.62 5.91
CA GLU A 561 -5.29 10.73 6.54
C GLU A 561 -3.81 10.74 6.14
N THR A 562 -3.15 9.60 6.27
CA THR A 562 -1.72 9.48 5.99
C THR A 562 -1.43 9.61 4.50
N GLU A 563 -2.24 9.03 3.64
CA GLU A 563 -2.10 9.15 2.18
C GLU A 563 -2.33 10.61 1.73
N ALA A 564 -3.34 11.28 2.27
CA ALA A 564 -3.62 12.68 1.98
C ALA A 564 -2.52 13.61 2.51
N PHE A 565 -1.97 13.33 3.69
CA PHE A 565 -0.85 14.07 4.27
C PHE A 565 0.42 13.93 3.42
N PHE A 566 0.76 12.71 3.01
CA PHE A 566 1.90 12.47 2.13
C PHE A 566 1.71 13.17 0.78
N THR A 567 0.51 13.12 0.23
CA THR A 567 0.15 13.82 -1.02
C THR A 567 0.35 15.33 -0.89
N GLU A 568 -0.10 15.94 0.20
CA GLU A 568 0.06 17.37 0.45
C GLU A 568 1.54 17.78 0.52
N VAL A 569 2.35 17.00 1.26
CA VAL A 569 3.80 17.24 1.38
C VAL A 569 4.48 17.10 0.03
N LEU A 570 4.13 16.07 -0.76
CA LEU A 570 4.70 15.83 -2.08
C LEU A 570 4.29 16.90 -3.10
N GLN A 571 3.01 17.18 -3.23
CA GLN A 571 2.51 18.09 -4.27
C GLN A 571 2.95 19.52 -4.04
N LYS A 572 2.99 19.99 -2.80
CA LYS A 572 3.42 21.33 -2.42
C LYS A 572 4.91 21.46 -2.19
N ASP A 573 5.67 20.39 -2.40
CA ASP A 573 7.11 20.34 -2.16
C ASP A 573 7.51 20.83 -0.77
N LEU A 574 6.75 20.40 0.24
CA LEU A 574 7.03 20.79 1.62
C LEU A 574 8.26 20.05 2.15
N PRO A 575 8.99 20.67 3.12
CA PRO A 575 10.16 20.03 3.73
C PRO A 575 9.86 18.67 4.33
N VAL A 576 10.79 17.72 4.15
CA VAL A 576 10.70 16.36 4.71
C VAL A 576 10.54 16.34 6.23
N THR A 577 11.02 17.38 6.91
CA THR A 577 10.84 17.58 8.35
C THR A 577 9.36 17.64 8.79
N ASN A 578 8.43 17.91 7.86
CA ASN A 578 6.99 17.80 8.12
C ASN A 578 6.56 16.38 8.52
N PHE A 579 7.31 15.35 8.17
CA PHE A 579 7.05 13.99 8.64
C PHE A 579 7.34 13.81 10.14
N ILE A 580 8.21 14.63 10.73
CA ILE A 580 8.46 14.68 12.18
C ILE A 580 7.43 15.60 12.83
N GLN A 581 7.33 16.84 12.37
CA GLN A 581 6.46 17.89 12.90
C GLN A 581 5.93 18.75 11.76
N SER A 582 4.62 18.85 11.65
CA SER A 582 3.91 19.77 10.77
C SER A 582 3.05 20.74 11.57
N ASP A 583 2.76 21.90 11.00
CA ASP A 583 1.81 22.90 11.50
C ASP A 583 0.38 22.65 11.01
N PHE A 584 0.15 21.47 10.38
CA PHE A 584 -1.14 21.08 9.84
C PHE A 584 -1.37 19.57 9.96
N LEU A 585 -2.63 19.20 9.80
CA LEU A 585 -3.11 17.83 9.53
C LEU A 585 -3.93 17.83 8.23
N THR A 586 -4.19 16.65 7.70
CA THR A 586 -5.15 16.42 6.61
C THR A 586 -6.26 15.54 7.15
N LEU A 587 -7.41 16.12 7.42
CA LEU A 587 -8.49 15.44 8.14
C LEU A 587 -9.77 15.39 7.30
N ASN A 588 -10.51 14.30 7.44
CA ASN A 588 -11.93 14.27 7.13
C ASN A 588 -12.76 14.36 8.42
N ALA A 589 -14.08 14.46 8.30
CA ALA A 589 -14.99 14.61 9.46
C ALA A 589 -14.79 13.51 10.52
N ARG A 590 -14.45 12.29 10.11
CA ARG A 590 -14.32 11.14 10.98
C ARG A 590 -13.04 11.17 11.82
N VAL A 591 -11.91 11.44 11.19
CA VAL A 591 -10.62 11.58 11.90
C VAL A 591 -10.62 12.85 12.76
N ALA A 592 -11.21 13.96 12.28
CA ALA A 592 -11.34 15.19 13.06
C ALA A 592 -12.09 14.94 14.36
N ARG A 593 -13.23 14.23 14.32
CA ARG A 593 -13.99 13.85 15.52
C ARG A 593 -13.17 12.93 16.43
N HIS A 594 -12.48 11.94 15.87
CA HIS A 594 -11.64 11.00 16.62
C HIS A 594 -10.53 11.74 17.38
N TYR A 595 -9.99 12.80 16.81
CA TYR A 595 -8.97 13.64 17.44
C TYR A 595 -9.53 14.71 18.39
N GLY A 596 -10.85 14.86 18.48
CA GLY A 596 -11.48 15.94 19.26
C GLY A 596 -11.33 17.32 18.63
N ILE A 597 -11.07 17.37 17.30
CA ILE A 597 -11.01 18.61 16.53
C ILE A 597 -12.41 18.91 16.00
N GLY A 598 -12.86 20.16 16.16
CA GLY A 598 -14.24 20.54 15.86
C GLY A 598 -14.72 20.18 14.45
N SER A 599 -15.98 19.80 14.34
CA SER A 599 -16.64 19.37 13.09
C SER A 599 -16.85 20.48 12.06
N ASP A 600 -16.63 21.74 12.43
CA ASP A 600 -16.69 22.91 11.55
C ASP A 600 -15.52 22.97 10.55
N VAL A 601 -14.45 22.25 10.86
CA VAL A 601 -13.20 22.26 10.08
C VAL A 601 -13.22 21.22 8.94
N ALA A 602 -13.76 20.01 9.18
CA ALA A 602 -13.91 18.96 8.20
C ALA A 602 -15.34 18.39 8.29
N LYS A 603 -16.10 18.49 7.20
CA LYS A 603 -17.56 18.29 7.22
C LYS A 603 -18.04 16.96 6.63
N ASP A 604 -17.20 16.29 5.82
CA ASP A 604 -17.56 15.09 5.09
C ASP A 604 -16.37 14.11 5.00
N GLU A 605 -16.45 13.14 4.09
CA GLU A 605 -15.40 12.13 3.86
C GLU A 605 -14.15 12.68 3.16
N ARG A 606 -14.17 13.90 2.61
CA ARG A 606 -13.02 14.50 1.94
C ARG A 606 -11.99 14.97 2.93
N PHE A 607 -10.72 14.70 2.61
CA PHE A 607 -9.59 15.17 3.39
C PHE A 607 -9.30 16.64 3.07
N VAL A 608 -9.22 17.46 4.10
CA VAL A 608 -8.89 18.87 3.99
C VAL A 608 -7.72 19.22 4.91
N ARG A 609 -6.90 20.19 4.50
CA ARG A 609 -5.83 20.72 5.36
C ARG A 609 -6.41 21.52 6.50
N VAL A 610 -5.97 21.18 7.71
CA VAL A 610 -6.36 21.82 8.98
C VAL A 610 -5.12 22.32 9.69
N ASN A 611 -5.02 23.64 9.90
CA ASN A 611 -3.89 24.23 10.61
C ASN A 611 -3.96 23.93 12.09
N LEU A 612 -2.81 23.64 12.69
CA LEU A 612 -2.66 23.33 14.11
C LEU A 612 -2.20 24.54 14.92
N PRO A 613 -2.63 24.65 16.18
CA PRO A 613 -2.01 25.57 17.15
C PRO A 613 -0.52 25.21 17.35
N ALA A 614 0.28 26.22 17.70
CA ALA A 614 1.73 26.06 17.89
C ALA A 614 2.12 25.09 19.02
N ASP A 615 1.23 24.90 19.99
CA ASP A 615 1.41 24.01 21.15
C ASP A 615 0.75 22.62 20.95
N SER A 616 0.25 22.35 19.75
CA SER A 616 -0.40 21.08 19.43
C SER A 616 0.50 19.86 19.70
N VAL A 617 -0.05 18.84 20.35
CA VAL A 617 0.59 17.53 20.51
C VAL A 617 0.64 16.77 19.17
N ARG A 618 -0.26 17.13 18.25
CA ARG A 618 -0.34 16.50 16.92
C ARG A 618 0.53 17.23 15.90
N GLY A 619 0.67 16.67 14.76
CA GLY A 619 1.51 17.10 13.63
C GLY A 619 2.60 16.10 13.31
N GLY A 620 2.79 15.85 12.01
CA GLY A 620 3.69 14.82 11.51
C GLY A 620 3.15 13.39 11.65
N LEU A 621 3.89 12.42 11.10
CA LEU A 621 3.49 11.01 11.03
C LEU A 621 3.32 10.35 12.39
N LEU A 622 4.19 10.70 13.35
CA LEU A 622 4.24 10.08 14.69
C LEU A 622 2.91 10.14 15.46
N THR A 623 2.05 11.08 15.11
CA THR A 623 0.80 11.34 15.84
C THR A 623 -0.44 11.00 15.01
N GLN A 624 -0.27 10.37 13.84
CA GLN A 624 -1.36 9.90 13.00
C GLN A 624 -1.91 8.56 13.50
N ALA A 625 -3.22 8.44 13.49
CA ALA A 625 -3.91 7.28 14.06
C ALA A 625 -3.56 5.96 13.34
N SER A 626 -3.30 5.98 12.03
CA SER A 626 -2.85 4.81 11.27
C SER A 626 -1.53 4.24 11.80
N ILE A 627 -0.53 5.11 12.03
CA ILE A 627 0.79 4.76 12.55
C ILE A 627 0.68 4.20 13.98
N LEU A 628 -0.11 4.84 14.82
CA LEU A 628 -0.31 4.43 16.20
C LEU A 628 -1.05 3.10 16.31
N LYS A 629 -1.94 2.80 15.35
CA LYS A 629 -2.66 1.53 15.27
C LYS A 629 -1.77 0.38 14.77
N VAL A 630 -1.02 0.56 13.68
CA VAL A 630 -0.14 -0.52 13.16
C VAL A 630 0.99 -0.88 14.12
N THR A 631 1.27 -0.02 15.09
CA THR A 631 2.30 -0.21 16.13
C THR A 631 1.71 -0.61 17.49
N ALA A 632 0.48 -1.14 17.52
CA ALA A 632 -0.21 -1.61 18.72
C ALA A 632 -0.77 -3.02 18.53
N ASN A 633 -1.05 -3.72 19.64
CA ASN A 633 -1.51 -5.12 19.60
C ASN A 633 -3.04 -5.28 19.64
N GLY A 634 -3.81 -4.20 19.61
CA GLY A 634 -5.27 -4.21 19.68
C GLY A 634 -5.85 -4.01 21.11
N THR A 635 -5.12 -4.32 22.16
CA THR A 635 -5.58 -4.09 23.56
C THR A 635 -4.81 -2.99 24.26
N VAL A 636 -3.49 -2.97 24.11
CA VAL A 636 -2.61 -1.95 24.70
C VAL A 636 -1.62 -1.44 23.66
N SER A 637 -1.14 -0.22 23.87
CA SER A 637 -0.01 0.33 23.14
C SER A 637 1.28 -0.44 23.48
N SER A 638 2.24 -0.41 22.57
CA SER A 638 3.53 -1.08 22.77
C SER A 638 4.69 -0.09 22.55
N PRO A 639 5.31 0.44 23.61
CA PRO A 639 6.49 1.29 23.46
C PRO A 639 7.59 0.62 22.64
N VAL A 640 7.77 -0.69 22.78
CA VAL A 640 8.77 -1.45 22.02
C VAL A 640 8.48 -1.43 20.52
N LEU A 641 7.24 -1.73 20.11
CA LEU A 641 6.86 -1.71 18.69
C LEU A 641 6.91 -0.30 18.12
N ARG A 642 6.41 0.69 18.87
CA ARG A 642 6.42 2.11 18.47
C ARG A 642 7.83 2.63 18.32
N GLY A 643 8.71 2.35 19.29
CA GLY A 643 10.12 2.77 19.25
C GLY A 643 10.89 2.09 18.11
N ALA A 644 10.71 0.79 17.94
CA ALA A 644 11.32 0.04 16.83
C ALA A 644 10.84 0.59 15.46
N TRP A 645 9.57 0.97 15.35
CA TRP A 645 9.02 1.61 14.14
C TRP A 645 9.69 2.96 13.87
N VAL A 646 9.83 3.83 14.89
CA VAL A 646 10.50 5.13 14.75
C VAL A 646 11.94 4.93 14.27
N MET A 647 12.69 4.04 14.91
CA MET A 647 14.08 3.74 14.54
C MET A 647 14.18 3.22 13.10
N LYS A 648 13.34 2.24 12.73
CA LYS A 648 13.41 1.56 11.43
C LYS A 648 12.85 2.41 10.29
N ARG A 649 11.75 3.15 10.51
CA ARG A 649 10.99 3.81 9.44
C ARG A 649 11.35 5.27 9.26
N LEU A 650 11.69 5.97 10.33
CA LEU A 650 12.07 7.38 10.28
C LEU A 650 13.57 7.62 10.38
N LEU A 651 14.26 6.93 11.28
CA LEU A 651 15.69 7.20 11.50
C LEU A 651 16.62 6.35 10.63
N GLY A 652 16.12 5.24 10.05
CA GLY A 652 16.95 4.33 9.26
C GLY A 652 17.90 3.43 10.08
N GLU A 653 17.64 3.30 11.38
CA GLU A 653 18.44 2.54 12.35
C GLU A 653 17.63 1.36 12.91
N PRO A 654 17.37 0.30 12.12
CA PRO A 654 16.57 -0.82 12.59
C PRO A 654 17.24 -1.50 13.80
N PRO A 655 16.51 -1.72 14.91
CA PRO A 655 17.05 -2.47 16.02
C PRO A 655 17.35 -3.92 15.59
N PRO A 656 18.36 -4.57 16.18
CA PRO A 656 18.65 -5.97 15.92
C PRO A 656 17.44 -6.84 16.34
N PRO A 657 17.22 -8.00 15.70
CA PRO A 657 16.17 -8.91 16.09
C PRO A 657 16.39 -9.39 17.54
N PRO A 658 15.31 -9.61 18.30
CA PRO A 658 15.43 -10.11 19.67
C PRO A 658 16.12 -11.48 19.67
N PRO A 659 16.93 -11.80 20.70
CA PRO A 659 17.48 -13.13 20.85
C PRO A 659 16.38 -14.21 20.88
N PRO A 660 16.64 -15.42 20.35
CA PRO A 660 15.65 -16.49 20.36
C PRO A 660 15.30 -16.91 21.80
N GLY A 661 14.03 -17.24 22.03
CA GLY A 661 13.54 -17.76 23.31
C GLY A 661 13.14 -16.71 24.35
N ILE A 662 13.11 -15.43 24.00
CA ILE A 662 12.59 -14.38 24.89
C ILE A 662 11.05 -14.47 24.92
N PRO A 663 10.42 -14.63 26.12
CA PRO A 663 8.96 -14.65 26.23
C PRO A 663 8.39 -13.27 25.88
N GLY A 664 7.26 -13.26 25.18
CA GLY A 664 6.48 -12.06 24.92
C GLY A 664 6.00 -11.42 26.23
N ILE A 665 5.81 -10.09 26.19
CA ILE A 665 5.24 -9.35 27.32
C ILE A 665 3.72 -9.46 27.23
N GLU A 666 3.08 -10.05 28.27
CA GLU A 666 1.62 -10.08 28.35
C GLU A 666 1.10 -8.72 28.84
N PRO A 667 0.11 -8.14 28.11
CA PRO A 667 -0.48 -6.87 28.51
C PRO A 667 -1.39 -7.02 29.73
N ASP A 668 -1.30 -6.07 30.67
CA ASP A 668 -2.23 -6.02 31.79
C ASP A 668 -3.50 -5.23 31.48
N ILE A 669 -4.50 -5.93 30.94
CA ILE A 669 -5.81 -5.34 30.62
C ILE A 669 -6.69 -5.10 31.86
N ARG A 670 -6.28 -5.57 33.04
CA ARG A 670 -6.97 -5.33 34.31
C ARG A 670 -6.68 -3.92 34.86
N GLY A 671 -5.55 -3.32 34.45
CA GLY A 671 -5.14 -1.97 34.84
C GLY A 671 -4.50 -1.90 36.23
N ALA A 672 -3.81 -2.99 36.65
CA ALA A 672 -3.08 -3.02 37.91
C ALA A 672 -1.63 -2.50 37.81
N SER A 673 -1.05 -2.54 36.58
CA SER A 673 0.30 -2.12 36.30
C SER A 673 0.38 -1.27 35.03
N THR A 674 1.30 -0.31 35.01
CA THR A 674 1.63 0.44 33.79
C THR A 674 2.51 -0.38 32.86
N ILE A 675 2.48 -0.08 31.55
CA ILE A 675 3.39 -0.73 30.58
C ILE A 675 4.87 -0.47 30.94
N ARG A 676 5.18 0.69 31.50
CA ARG A 676 6.53 1.06 31.97
C ARG A 676 7.02 0.15 33.09
N GLU A 677 6.17 -0.15 34.07
CA GLU A 677 6.50 -1.06 35.17
C GLU A 677 6.71 -2.50 34.66
N ILE A 678 5.91 -2.93 33.69
CA ILE A 678 6.05 -4.25 33.07
C ILE A 678 7.37 -4.36 32.32
N LEU A 679 7.70 -3.35 31.49
CA LEU A 679 8.96 -3.26 30.75
C LEU A 679 10.18 -3.16 31.67
N ALA A 680 10.09 -2.43 32.80
CA ALA A 680 11.18 -2.32 33.79
C ALA A 680 11.57 -3.70 34.37
N LYS A 681 10.58 -4.56 34.61
CA LYS A 681 10.83 -5.96 35.05
C LYS A 681 11.50 -6.81 33.95
N HIS A 682 11.09 -6.61 32.69
CA HIS A 682 11.66 -7.34 31.54
C HIS A 682 13.11 -6.96 31.25
N ARG A 683 13.51 -5.71 31.51
CA ARG A 683 14.85 -5.15 31.25
C ARG A 683 15.94 -5.52 32.29
N THR A 684 15.64 -6.36 33.27
CA THR A 684 16.62 -6.72 34.31
C THR A 684 17.78 -7.55 33.78
N ALA A 685 17.67 -8.20 32.64
CA ALA A 685 18.75 -8.97 32.02
C ALA A 685 19.74 -8.06 31.28
N GLU A 686 21.03 -8.18 31.52
CA GLU A 686 22.10 -7.36 30.89
C GLU A 686 22.02 -7.33 29.35
N ASN A 687 21.64 -8.45 28.73
CA ASN A 687 21.54 -8.58 27.28
C ASN A 687 20.38 -7.77 26.69
N CYS A 688 19.39 -7.37 27.50
CA CYS A 688 18.22 -6.62 27.04
C CYS A 688 18.39 -5.10 27.13
N VAL A 689 19.18 -4.64 28.10
CA VAL A 689 19.35 -3.21 28.45
C VAL A 689 19.83 -2.38 27.28
N GLY A 690 20.82 -2.85 26.52
CA GLY A 690 21.45 -2.07 25.44
C GLY A 690 20.50 -1.73 24.30
N CYS A 691 19.66 -2.69 23.84
CA CYS A 691 18.66 -2.47 22.79
C CYS A 691 17.48 -1.64 23.30
N HIS A 692 16.98 -1.95 24.51
CA HIS A 692 15.84 -1.25 25.10
C HIS A 692 16.11 0.23 25.42
N LEU A 693 17.35 0.61 25.72
CA LEU A 693 17.73 2.02 25.89
C LEU A 693 17.48 2.86 24.62
N LYS A 694 17.66 2.26 23.43
CA LYS A 694 17.41 2.94 22.16
C LYS A 694 15.93 2.85 21.74
N ILE A 695 15.30 1.70 21.95
CA ILE A 695 13.95 1.39 21.47
C ILE A 695 12.87 2.03 22.35
N ASP A 696 12.97 1.92 23.68
CA ASP A 696 11.86 2.26 24.56
C ASP A 696 11.61 3.76 24.66
N ALA A 697 12.64 4.60 24.61
CA ALA A 697 12.49 6.04 24.76
C ALA A 697 11.58 6.66 23.68
N PRO A 698 11.82 6.44 22.36
CA PRO A 698 10.89 6.89 21.32
C PRO A 698 9.47 6.36 21.50
N GLY A 699 9.33 5.13 21.98
CA GLY A 699 8.04 4.51 22.21
C GLY A 699 7.28 5.13 23.38
N PHE A 700 7.95 5.45 24.47
CA PHE A 700 7.32 6.13 25.61
C PHE A 700 6.81 7.54 25.25
N ALA A 701 7.51 8.28 24.40
CA ALA A 701 7.04 9.57 23.90
C ALA A 701 5.63 9.51 23.28
N LEU A 702 5.22 8.33 22.78
CA LEU A 702 3.94 8.10 22.12
C LEU A 702 2.86 7.51 23.03
N GLU A 703 3.11 7.31 24.33
CA GLU A 703 2.17 6.62 25.24
C GLU A 703 0.90 7.41 25.55
N ASN A 704 0.90 8.74 25.41
CA ASN A 704 -0.34 9.51 25.47
C ASN A 704 -1.31 9.24 24.30
N PHE A 705 -0.89 8.48 23.29
CA PHE A 705 -1.79 8.02 22.25
C PHE A 705 -2.17 6.56 22.50
N ASP A 706 -3.45 6.28 22.48
CA ASP A 706 -3.97 4.92 22.69
C ASP A 706 -3.75 4.00 21.45
N VAL A 707 -4.35 2.82 21.45
CA VAL A 707 -4.25 1.79 20.40
C VAL A 707 -4.78 2.28 19.05
N ILE A 708 -5.77 3.14 19.06
CA ILE A 708 -6.43 3.68 17.85
C ILE A 708 -6.03 5.13 17.57
N GLY A 709 -4.98 5.63 18.24
CA GLY A 709 -4.46 6.97 18.04
C GLY A 709 -5.23 8.10 18.72
N GLY A 710 -6.18 7.78 19.58
CA GLY A 710 -6.85 8.75 20.44
C GLY A 710 -5.90 9.26 21.53
N TRP A 711 -6.05 10.56 21.92
CA TRP A 711 -5.30 11.10 23.07
C TRP A 711 -5.81 10.54 24.39
N ARG A 712 -4.93 10.21 25.33
CA ARG A 712 -5.26 9.75 26.68
C ARG A 712 -4.26 10.28 27.72
N ASP A 713 -4.78 10.63 28.89
CA ASP A 713 -3.98 10.94 30.08
C ASP A 713 -3.92 9.75 31.05
N ARG A 714 -4.85 8.79 30.88
CA ARG A 714 -4.95 7.56 31.70
C ARG A 714 -5.16 6.34 30.79
N TYR A 715 -4.63 5.20 31.20
CA TYR A 715 -4.84 3.94 30.52
C TYR A 715 -6.29 3.47 30.62
N ARG A 716 -6.81 2.84 29.57
CA ARG A 716 -8.11 2.16 29.60
C ARG A 716 -7.95 0.74 30.15
N SER A 717 -8.89 0.28 30.97
CA SER A 717 -8.90 -1.05 31.58
C SER A 717 -10.30 -1.65 31.64
N LYS A 718 -10.39 -2.97 31.85
CA LYS A 718 -11.66 -3.68 32.01
C LYS A 718 -12.09 -3.78 33.47
N GLU A 719 -11.17 -3.72 34.44
CA GLU A 719 -11.45 -4.02 35.85
C GLU A 719 -11.22 -2.84 36.77
N ASN A 720 -10.02 -2.24 36.76
CA ASN A 720 -9.62 -1.21 37.72
C ASN A 720 -9.77 0.20 37.15
N GLY A 721 -10.21 1.14 38.00
CA GLY A 721 -10.29 2.54 37.64
C GLY A 721 -11.69 3.12 37.75
N GLU A 722 -11.84 4.34 37.25
CA GLU A 722 -13.08 5.14 37.31
C GLU A 722 -13.83 5.05 35.99
N LYS A 723 -15.14 5.09 36.02
CA LYS A 723 -15.96 5.17 34.81
C LYS A 723 -15.73 6.51 34.12
N PRO A 724 -15.56 6.60 32.79
CA PRO A 724 -15.50 7.85 32.09
C PRO A 724 -16.85 8.61 32.18
N ASP A 725 -16.77 9.94 32.27
CA ASP A 725 -17.95 10.81 32.38
C ASP A 725 -18.71 10.96 31.05
N THR A 726 -18.08 10.61 29.93
CA THR A 726 -18.67 10.78 28.60
C THR A 726 -19.25 9.46 28.06
N LYS A 727 -20.39 9.56 27.37
CA LYS A 727 -20.96 8.42 26.63
C LYS A 727 -20.34 8.33 25.22
N VAL A 728 -20.19 7.12 24.68
CA VAL A 728 -19.88 6.97 23.25
C VAL A 728 -21.14 7.23 22.44
N GLU A 729 -21.07 8.18 21.54
CA GLU A 729 -22.10 8.35 20.54
C GLU A 729 -22.25 7.03 19.76
N ASN A 730 -23.46 6.46 19.70
CA ASN A 730 -23.89 5.31 18.89
C ASN A 730 -23.70 3.88 19.44
N ARG A 731 -23.14 3.65 20.65
CA ARG A 731 -22.95 2.26 21.15
C ARG A 731 -23.35 2.02 22.61
N GLY A 732 -24.08 2.95 23.24
CA GLY A 732 -24.53 2.80 24.63
C GLY A 732 -23.47 3.16 25.66
N VAL A 733 -23.50 2.54 26.82
CA VAL A 733 -22.67 2.90 27.98
C VAL A 733 -21.25 2.34 27.79
N TRP A 734 -20.23 3.16 28.11
CA TRP A 734 -18.84 2.73 28.17
C TRP A 734 -18.68 1.50 29.11
N GLN A 735 -17.96 0.48 28.62
CA GLN A 735 -17.66 -0.71 29.41
C GLN A 735 -16.24 -0.67 30.00
N TYR A 736 -15.38 0.23 29.50
CA TYR A 736 -14.04 0.37 30.05
C TYR A 736 -14.00 1.38 31.23
N LYS A 737 -12.89 1.36 31.94
CA LYS A 737 -12.58 2.29 33.03
C LYS A 737 -11.30 3.03 32.72
N LEU A 738 -11.14 4.22 33.31
CA LEU A 738 -9.89 5.01 33.27
C LEU A 738 -9.03 4.59 34.46
N SER A 739 -7.92 3.93 34.18
CA SER A 739 -7.01 3.32 35.15
C SER A 739 -5.85 4.28 35.54
N LEU A 740 -4.63 3.76 35.53
CA LEU A 740 -3.41 4.48 35.94
C LEU A 740 -3.07 5.64 34.98
N PRO A 741 -2.40 6.70 35.47
CA PRO A 741 -1.97 7.81 34.63
C PRO A 741 -0.85 7.35 33.66
N VAL A 742 -0.79 8.03 32.51
CA VAL A 742 0.26 7.82 31.51
C VAL A 742 1.49 8.65 31.89
N ASP A 743 2.68 8.02 31.78
CA ASP A 743 3.98 8.69 31.85
C ASP A 743 4.68 8.54 30.49
N ALA A 744 4.70 9.63 29.72
CA ALA A 744 5.31 9.70 28.39
C ALA A 744 6.73 10.25 28.40
N SER A 745 7.32 10.49 29.58
CA SER A 745 8.69 10.99 29.70
C SER A 745 9.73 9.93 29.30
N GLY A 746 10.91 10.37 28.92
CA GLY A 746 11.99 9.44 28.55
C GLY A 746 13.35 10.13 28.46
N GLN A 747 14.38 9.29 28.27
CA GLN A 747 15.74 9.73 28.00
C GLN A 747 16.27 9.01 26.77
N LEU A 748 16.78 9.74 25.80
CA LEU A 748 17.43 9.19 24.62
C LEU A 748 18.78 8.52 25.00
N ALA A 749 19.29 7.67 24.15
CA ALA A 749 20.56 6.96 24.36
C ALA A 749 21.79 7.90 24.51
N ASP A 750 21.70 9.11 23.99
CA ASP A 750 22.69 10.18 24.13
C ASP A 750 22.59 10.99 25.44
N GLY A 751 21.56 10.71 26.25
CA GLY A 751 21.34 11.34 27.55
C GLY A 751 20.40 12.53 27.58
N ARG A 752 19.89 12.97 26.41
CA ARG A 752 18.89 14.05 26.33
C ARG A 752 17.52 13.57 26.85
N ASN A 753 16.86 14.40 27.65
CA ASN A 753 15.56 14.07 28.25
C ASN A 753 14.42 14.76 27.51
N PHE A 754 13.22 14.17 27.60
CA PHE A 754 11.95 14.76 27.16
C PHE A 754 10.83 14.38 28.13
N THR A 755 9.81 15.20 28.22
CA THR A 755 8.65 14.99 29.09
C THR A 755 7.43 14.49 28.30
N ASP A 756 7.32 14.82 27.03
CA ASP A 756 6.21 14.44 26.15
C ASP A 756 6.62 14.37 24.67
N ILE A 757 5.65 14.10 23.82
CA ILE A 757 5.83 14.00 22.37
C ILE A 757 6.33 15.31 21.73
N ARG A 758 5.99 16.48 22.28
CA ARG A 758 6.41 17.78 21.72
C ARG A 758 7.91 17.98 21.88
N GLU A 759 8.42 17.69 23.07
CA GLU A 759 9.86 17.75 23.35
C GLU A 759 10.63 16.68 22.57
N PHE A 760 10.07 15.46 22.49
CA PHE A 760 10.69 14.40 21.70
C PHE A 760 10.81 14.80 20.21
N LYS A 761 9.76 15.35 19.58
CA LYS A 761 9.83 15.83 18.20
C LYS A 761 10.86 16.93 18.00
N LYS A 762 11.01 17.86 18.98
CA LYS A 762 12.06 18.88 18.94
C LYS A 762 13.45 18.26 18.91
N LEU A 763 13.69 17.22 19.72
CA LEU A 763 14.98 16.52 19.74
C LEU A 763 15.27 15.82 18.40
N LEU A 764 14.25 15.28 17.73
CA LEU A 764 14.40 14.70 16.38
C LEU A 764 14.71 15.77 15.33
N LEU A 765 14.14 16.96 15.44
CA LEU A 765 14.39 18.08 14.53
C LEU A 765 15.79 18.70 14.70
N GLU A 766 16.52 18.40 15.78
CA GLU A 766 17.95 18.77 15.91
C GLU A 766 18.85 17.96 14.98
N THR A 767 18.38 16.79 14.51
CA THR A 767 19.11 15.90 13.61
C THR A 767 18.24 15.46 12.41
N PRO A 768 17.69 16.39 11.62
CA PRO A 768 16.70 16.07 10.57
C PRO A 768 17.30 15.22 9.46
N ARG A 769 18.62 15.33 9.24
CA ARG A 769 19.38 14.62 8.20
C ARG A 769 19.23 13.10 8.27
N SER A 770 18.99 12.54 9.45
CA SER A 770 18.75 11.09 9.61
C SER A 770 17.45 10.67 8.94
N VAL A 771 16.38 11.49 9.05
CA VAL A 771 15.09 11.22 8.43
C VAL A 771 15.16 11.39 6.91
N GLU A 772 15.83 12.42 6.45
CA GLU A 772 16.04 12.69 5.01
C GLU A 772 16.82 11.56 4.35
N ARG A 773 17.92 11.11 5.00
CA ARG A 773 18.72 9.98 4.53
C ARG A 773 17.90 8.70 4.50
N CYS A 774 17.18 8.39 5.59
CA CYS A 774 16.32 7.21 5.63
C CYS A 774 15.30 7.21 4.51
N LEU A 775 14.60 8.34 4.29
CA LEU A 775 13.62 8.47 3.24
C LEU A 775 14.23 8.32 1.84
N ALA A 776 15.39 8.94 1.59
CA ALA A 776 16.11 8.81 0.32
C ALA A 776 16.52 7.35 0.05
N GLU A 777 17.01 6.62 1.05
CA GLU A 777 17.33 5.18 0.95
C GLU A 777 16.07 4.35 0.64
N LYS A 778 14.93 4.64 1.30
CA LYS A 778 13.65 3.95 1.05
C LYS A 778 13.13 4.20 -0.36
N LEU A 779 13.17 5.46 -0.81
CA LEU A 779 12.78 5.85 -2.18
C LEU A 779 13.67 5.18 -3.23
N LEU A 780 14.98 5.15 -2.99
CA LEU A 780 15.95 4.50 -3.89
C LEU A 780 15.68 2.99 -3.99
N THR A 781 15.48 2.33 -2.83
CA THR A 781 15.18 0.89 -2.76
C THR A 781 13.89 0.56 -3.50
N TYR A 782 12.82 1.32 -3.26
CA TYR A 782 11.52 1.13 -3.90
C TYR A 782 11.59 1.36 -5.41
N GLY A 783 12.24 2.47 -5.85
CA GLY A 783 12.28 2.88 -7.24
C GLY A 783 13.22 2.03 -8.11
N THR A 784 14.33 1.54 -7.55
CA THR A 784 15.28 0.67 -8.27
C THR A 784 14.93 -0.81 -8.15
N GLY A 785 14.17 -1.22 -7.15
CA GLY A 785 13.91 -2.62 -6.84
C GLY A 785 15.16 -3.39 -6.36
N ALA A 786 16.16 -2.68 -5.88
CA ALA A 786 17.43 -3.23 -5.41
C ALA A 786 17.62 -3.03 -3.90
N ALA A 787 18.23 -4.01 -3.24
CA ALA A 787 18.68 -3.85 -1.87
C ALA A 787 19.67 -2.69 -1.76
N PRO A 788 19.67 -1.93 -0.64
CA PRO A 788 20.68 -0.90 -0.40
C PRO A 788 22.08 -1.52 -0.35
N THR A 789 23.04 -0.88 -0.99
CA THR A 789 24.45 -1.27 -0.94
C THR A 789 25.27 -0.26 -0.15
N TYR A 790 26.51 -0.63 0.21
CA TYR A 790 27.38 0.30 0.92
C TYR A 790 27.73 1.54 0.08
N ALA A 791 27.92 1.38 -1.23
CA ALA A 791 28.20 2.50 -2.14
C ALA A 791 27.08 3.53 -2.20
N ASP A 792 25.82 3.12 -1.96
CA ASP A 792 24.67 4.02 -1.98
C ASP A 792 24.72 5.07 -0.87
N ARG A 793 25.42 4.80 0.24
CA ARG A 793 25.53 5.74 1.37
C ARG A 793 26.06 7.10 0.94
N ARG A 794 27.07 7.14 0.07
CA ARG A 794 27.64 8.40 -0.47
C ARG A 794 26.67 9.07 -1.44
N ALA A 795 26.09 8.28 -2.34
CA ALA A 795 25.10 8.82 -3.30
C ALA A 795 23.90 9.43 -2.57
N VAL A 796 23.39 8.78 -1.54
CA VAL A 796 22.30 9.30 -0.70
C VAL A 796 22.72 10.57 0.03
N ALA A 797 23.93 10.61 0.62
CA ALA A 797 24.45 11.80 1.30
C ALA A 797 24.58 12.99 0.34
N ASP A 798 25.02 12.76 -0.90
CA ASP A 798 25.11 13.80 -1.94
C ASP A 798 23.72 14.30 -2.37
N ILE A 799 22.73 13.39 -2.53
CA ILE A 799 21.34 13.75 -2.83
C ILE A 799 20.77 14.64 -1.73
N VAL A 800 20.87 14.19 -0.46
CA VAL A 800 20.39 14.96 0.71
C VAL A 800 21.05 16.34 0.75
N THR A 801 22.37 16.42 0.56
CA THR A 801 23.08 17.71 0.54
C THR A 801 22.62 18.64 -0.59
N LYS A 802 22.21 18.10 -1.75
CA LYS A 802 21.62 18.92 -2.84
C LYS A 802 20.24 19.40 -2.48
N VAL A 803 19.42 18.55 -1.85
CA VAL A 803 18.04 18.86 -1.45
C VAL A 803 18.02 19.92 -0.33
N GLU A 804 18.90 19.81 0.69
CA GLU A 804 19.10 20.82 1.73
C GLU A 804 19.31 22.22 1.14
N LYS A 805 20.12 22.34 0.10
CA LYS A 805 20.37 23.64 -0.59
C LYS A 805 19.16 24.19 -1.34
N GLN A 806 18.12 23.36 -1.56
CA GLN A 806 16.91 23.69 -2.31
C GLN A 806 15.67 23.80 -1.40
N GLY A 807 15.82 23.69 -0.07
CA GLY A 807 14.74 23.86 0.91
C GLY A 807 14.08 22.58 1.38
N ASP A 808 14.74 21.43 1.26
CA ASP A 808 14.37 20.12 1.83
C ASP A 808 13.03 19.56 1.36
N GLY A 809 12.51 20.02 0.21
CA GLY A 809 11.23 19.62 -0.33
C GLY A 809 11.16 18.13 -0.73
N LEU A 810 10.04 17.47 -0.46
CA LEU A 810 9.85 16.05 -0.80
C LEU A 810 9.85 15.81 -2.32
N LYS A 811 9.20 16.67 -3.10
CA LYS A 811 9.20 16.58 -4.57
C LYS A 811 10.60 16.80 -5.12
N THR A 812 11.33 17.74 -4.53
CA THR A 812 12.73 18.00 -4.84
C THR A 812 13.60 16.78 -4.53
N LEU A 813 13.39 16.11 -3.37
CA LEU A 813 14.09 14.87 -3.02
C LEU A 813 13.84 13.76 -4.05
N VAL A 814 12.59 13.52 -4.41
CA VAL A 814 12.22 12.53 -5.46
C VAL A 814 12.88 12.88 -6.79
N THR A 815 12.90 14.17 -7.17
CA THR A 815 13.48 14.64 -8.43
C THR A 815 15.00 14.45 -8.45
N GLU A 816 15.73 14.88 -7.42
CA GLU A 816 17.18 14.74 -7.34
C GLU A 816 17.63 13.27 -7.24
N LEU A 817 16.80 12.43 -6.58
CA LEU A 817 17.02 10.99 -6.56
C LEU A 817 16.91 10.39 -7.97
N ILE A 818 15.88 10.71 -8.73
CA ILE A 818 15.69 10.23 -10.11
C ILE A 818 16.82 10.71 -11.03
N LEU A 819 17.31 11.93 -10.83
CA LEU A 819 18.43 12.51 -11.59
C LEU A 819 19.79 11.92 -11.22
N SER A 820 19.90 11.19 -10.11
CA SER A 820 21.16 10.61 -9.65
C SER A 820 21.64 9.48 -10.57
N ASP A 821 22.95 9.29 -10.65
CA ASP A 821 23.53 8.17 -11.39
C ASP A 821 23.13 6.82 -10.80
N THR A 822 22.87 6.76 -9.49
CA THR A 822 22.43 5.57 -8.78
C THR A 822 21.04 5.11 -9.24
N PHE A 823 20.11 6.04 -9.47
CA PHE A 823 18.77 5.70 -9.98
C PHE A 823 18.80 5.37 -11.48
N ARG A 824 19.64 6.06 -12.25
CA ARG A 824 19.80 5.86 -13.70
C ARG A 824 20.75 4.72 -14.05
N GLY A 825 21.51 4.25 -13.10
CA GLY A 825 22.42 3.11 -13.21
C GLY A 825 21.67 1.76 -13.23
N LYS A 826 22.39 0.74 -13.69
CA LYS A 826 21.91 -0.64 -13.74
C LYS A 826 21.92 -1.32 -12.38
#